data_56485a279f4da38410cd01237eef6601
#
_entry.id   56485a279f4da38410cd01237eef6601
#
_cell.length_a   1.000
_cell.length_b   1.000
_cell.length_c   1.000
_cell.angle_alpha   90.00
_cell.angle_beta   90.00
_cell.angle_gamma   90.00
#
_symmetry.space_group_name_H-M   'P 1'
#
loop_
_entity.id
_entity.type
_entity.pdbx_description
1 polymer ?
#
loop_
_entity_poly.entity_id
_entity_poly.type
_entity_poly.pdbx_seq_one_letter_code
_entity_poly.pdbx_strand_id
1 'polypeptide(L)'
;MPISNRTVAAYAVSLSLSLLLVGCGNNSDSSSTAAADTVAGGPSITAQPMGTTIVSGSNSVLSVVADGTGLTYQWYLDGGAIADATAATYTASAAGTYYVVVTSSDGAVTSANAVITLTTTPVITAQPQSATILTGTSQQLSVTANGDEMGYQWYKDGVAIDGATHASYAASSAGGYTVTVANTAGSVTSSAAVIAVSSSVTAPVINVQPVAQTVNGGTGATLWAAVNGVSVAYQWYRNDVAIPGATAPIYRITTANASSAGSYKLVATNSAGTATSSSVALTVNVISAGANTPAVVNAANAFLATLSTEQKTVATSATQSTTVLFDYALANSIQWTNLPGDRHGLRLNTSTLSAVQLAAANTVIAKALSATGITLLNELRAADQVLASAQGTGGGMTGTMPTDGAGVPPTGTFPADGTGTPPAGVGGGGGAGGVGGYGADQYSIAFVGTPSATSPWILQVAGHHLAYNITYNTGKVSATPTFVGVEPPNWTVGADGTVTVTANAASAGKAHAPMEQQRAAVYNLAEAIYADSATSAAAKLSGTYTDVLMGASGNSDGNFKTLAYPASARGLQYSSMNAIQQAYVRSAIEAWVNTQASDVAGTLLGTYLSDEALATTYVGYGVGQNGVKADFSAFPNSASTPLEAQHSYIRIDGPRVWIEFVVQAGVLYSSNVHYHTIWRDKTADYGGSF
;
A
#
# COMPACT_ATOMS: atom_id res chain seq x y z
N MET A 1 -2.93 -54.72 19.24
CA MET A 1 -4.35 -54.66 19.66
C MET A 1 -4.94 -53.40 19.11
N PRO A 2 -6.17 -53.41 18.58
CA PRO A 2 -6.44 -52.82 17.28
C PRO A 2 -6.97 -51.39 17.34
N ILE A 3 -6.76 -50.72 16.24
CA ILE A 3 -7.24 -49.42 15.79
C ILE A 3 -8.77 -49.41 15.69
N SER A 4 -9.42 -48.45 16.32
CA SER A 4 -10.85 -48.20 16.16
C SER A 4 -11.08 -46.92 15.38
N ASN A 5 -11.52 -47.07 14.13
CA ASN A 5 -12.14 -46.04 13.32
C ASN A 5 -13.36 -45.45 14.05
N ARG A 6 -13.40 -44.14 14.20
CA ARG A 6 -14.64 -43.43 14.48
C ARG A 6 -15.00 -42.49 13.31
N THR A 7 -16.04 -42.89 12.67
CA THR A 7 -16.82 -42.24 11.61
C THR A 7 -17.23 -40.82 12.01
N VAL A 8 -17.00 -39.88 11.15
CA VAL A 8 -17.53 -38.52 11.25
C VAL A 8 -19.01 -38.56 10.91
N ALA A 9 -19.86 -38.29 11.89
CA ALA A 9 -21.31 -38.15 11.66
C ALA A 9 -21.58 -36.73 11.14
N ALA A 10 -22.07 -36.67 9.91
CA ALA A 10 -22.69 -35.47 9.33
C ALA A 10 -24.03 -35.22 10.01
N TYR A 11 -24.19 -34.11 10.69
CA TYR A 11 -25.49 -33.64 11.18
C TYR A 11 -26.25 -33.01 10.04
N ALA A 12 -27.25 -33.75 9.51
CA ALA A 12 -28.30 -33.20 8.68
C ALA A 12 -29.35 -32.54 9.59
N VAL A 13 -29.46 -31.23 9.50
CA VAL A 13 -30.57 -30.50 10.15
C VAL A 13 -31.82 -30.70 9.28
N SER A 14 -32.75 -31.53 9.72
CA SER A 14 -34.07 -31.65 9.13
C SER A 14 -34.95 -30.52 9.63
N LEU A 15 -35.35 -29.63 8.74
CA LEU A 15 -36.36 -28.61 8.98
C LEU A 15 -37.73 -29.27 8.90
N SER A 16 -38.42 -29.49 10.01
CA SER A 16 -39.78 -29.97 10.07
C SER A 16 -40.76 -28.80 9.83
N LEU A 17 -41.42 -28.82 8.71
CA LEU A 17 -42.48 -27.90 8.34
C LEU A 17 -43.78 -28.30 9.08
N SER A 18 -44.18 -27.52 10.09
CA SER A 18 -45.48 -27.71 10.76
C SER A 18 -46.59 -27.03 9.97
N LEU A 19 -47.43 -27.83 9.36
CA LEU A 19 -48.64 -27.39 8.69
C LEU A 19 -49.75 -27.17 9.75
N LEU A 20 -50.19 -25.94 9.95
CA LEU A 20 -51.38 -25.64 10.74
C LEU A 20 -52.58 -25.60 9.81
N LEU A 21 -53.42 -26.63 9.87
CA LEU A 21 -54.77 -26.60 9.36
C LEU A 21 -55.69 -25.95 10.41
N VAL A 22 -56.37 -24.89 10.03
CA VAL A 22 -57.59 -24.46 10.74
C VAL A 22 -58.73 -24.60 9.74
N GLY A 23 -59.60 -25.49 10.10
CA GLY A 23 -60.78 -25.79 9.29
C GLY A 23 -62.04 -25.09 9.79
N CYS A 24 -63.04 -25.24 8.94
CA CYS A 24 -64.47 -25.24 9.18
C CYS A 24 -65.25 -23.94 9.17
N GLY A 25 -66.20 -23.97 8.25
CA GLY A 25 -67.46 -23.21 8.27
C GLY A 25 -68.32 -23.56 7.08
N ASN A 26 -69.16 -24.57 7.26
CA ASN A 26 -70.25 -24.92 6.35
C ASN A 26 -71.23 -23.75 6.21
N ASN A 27 -71.73 -23.52 5.02
CA ASN A 27 -73.20 -23.50 4.84
C ASN A 27 -73.59 -23.82 3.42
N SER A 28 -74.56 -24.73 3.34
CA SER A 28 -75.30 -25.21 2.19
C SER A 28 -76.26 -24.14 1.68
N ASP A 29 -76.48 -24.02 0.38
CA ASP A 29 -77.65 -24.44 -0.36
C ASP A 29 -77.73 -23.81 -1.77
N SER A 30 -78.31 -24.66 -2.60
CA SER A 30 -79.16 -24.47 -3.78
C SER A 30 -78.53 -24.42 -5.17
N SER A 31 -78.83 -25.49 -5.80
CA SER A 31 -78.79 -25.81 -7.23
C SER A 31 -79.38 -24.71 -8.12
N SER A 32 -78.65 -24.33 -9.15
CA SER A 32 -79.17 -24.02 -10.45
C SER A 32 -78.23 -24.45 -11.56
N THR A 33 -78.63 -25.38 -12.37
CA THR A 33 -77.97 -25.75 -13.61
C THR A 33 -78.06 -24.59 -14.60
N ALA A 34 -76.95 -23.97 -14.85
CA ALA A 34 -76.74 -23.14 -16.03
C ALA A 34 -75.50 -23.68 -16.75
N ALA A 35 -75.63 -23.87 -18.06
CA ALA A 35 -74.59 -24.34 -18.94
C ALA A 35 -73.28 -23.48 -18.73
N ALA A 36 -72.15 -24.15 -18.48
CA ALA A 36 -70.89 -23.53 -18.44
C ALA A 36 -70.53 -23.07 -19.83
N ASP A 37 -70.68 -21.77 -20.06
CA ASP A 37 -69.96 -21.08 -21.10
C ASP A 37 -68.47 -21.02 -20.59
N THR A 38 -67.61 -21.85 -21.18
CA THR A 38 -66.20 -21.82 -20.91
C THR A 38 -65.61 -20.52 -21.50
N VAL A 39 -65.69 -19.45 -20.76
CA VAL A 39 -64.83 -18.29 -21.01
C VAL A 39 -63.40 -18.81 -20.87
N ALA A 40 -62.69 -18.93 -21.97
CA ALA A 40 -61.31 -19.25 -21.98
C ALA A 40 -60.57 -18.14 -21.13
N GLY A 41 -60.21 -18.51 -19.91
CA GLY A 41 -59.54 -17.61 -19.03
C GLY A 41 -58.06 -17.43 -19.50
N GLY A 42 -57.60 -16.23 -19.42
CA GLY A 42 -56.17 -15.95 -19.69
C GLY A 42 -55.25 -16.85 -18.87
N PRO A 43 -53.93 -16.80 -19.09
CA PRO A 43 -52.97 -17.66 -18.40
C PRO A 43 -53.05 -17.47 -16.89
N SER A 44 -52.90 -18.55 -16.12
CA SER A 44 -52.85 -18.49 -14.66
C SER A 44 -51.55 -19.14 -14.14
N ILE A 45 -50.88 -18.49 -13.17
CA ILE A 45 -49.66 -19.04 -12.58
C ILE A 45 -50.07 -19.94 -11.40
N THR A 46 -49.67 -21.20 -11.47
CA THR A 46 -49.95 -22.21 -10.44
C THR A 46 -48.78 -22.49 -9.51
N ALA A 47 -47.53 -22.16 -9.93
CA ALA A 47 -46.39 -22.11 -9.05
C ALA A 47 -45.54 -20.86 -9.34
N GLN A 48 -45.29 -20.10 -8.29
CA GLN A 48 -44.53 -18.86 -8.36
C GLN A 48 -43.04 -19.13 -8.35
N PRO A 49 -42.23 -18.29 -9.02
CA PRO A 49 -40.77 -18.34 -8.88
C PRO A 49 -40.35 -17.96 -7.44
N MET A 50 -39.37 -18.68 -6.93
CA MET A 50 -38.88 -18.47 -5.58
C MET A 50 -37.48 -17.80 -5.58
N GLY A 51 -37.36 -16.72 -4.82
CA GLY A 51 -36.09 -16.08 -4.58
C GLY A 51 -35.18 -16.89 -3.63
N THR A 52 -33.88 -16.66 -3.70
CA THR A 52 -32.89 -17.32 -2.84
C THR A 52 -31.63 -16.50 -2.78
N THR A 53 -30.78 -16.80 -1.78
CA THR A 53 -29.41 -16.28 -1.71
C THR A 53 -28.48 -17.26 -2.41
N ILE A 54 -27.65 -16.76 -3.33
CA ILE A 54 -26.64 -17.56 -4.05
C ILE A 54 -25.24 -17.02 -3.75
N VAL A 55 -24.24 -17.89 -3.82
CA VAL A 55 -22.85 -17.49 -3.73
C VAL A 55 -22.46 -16.69 -4.98
N SER A 56 -21.74 -15.60 -4.80
CA SER A 56 -21.26 -14.79 -5.92
C SER A 56 -20.48 -15.65 -6.93
N GLY A 57 -20.90 -15.58 -8.19
CA GLY A 57 -20.38 -16.44 -9.27
C GLY A 57 -21.13 -17.78 -9.45
N SER A 58 -22.10 -18.08 -8.60
CA SER A 58 -23.02 -19.22 -8.76
C SER A 58 -24.32 -18.78 -9.40
N ASN A 59 -25.17 -19.77 -9.74
CA ASN A 59 -26.44 -19.54 -10.40
C ASN A 59 -27.58 -20.19 -9.61
N SER A 60 -28.81 -19.67 -9.76
CA SER A 60 -30.04 -20.28 -9.33
C SER A 60 -31.02 -20.38 -10.48
N VAL A 61 -31.75 -21.48 -10.57
CA VAL A 61 -32.79 -21.63 -11.57
C VAL A 61 -34.12 -21.17 -10.96
N LEU A 62 -34.65 -20.09 -11.50
CA LEU A 62 -36.02 -19.63 -11.25
C LEU A 62 -36.97 -20.40 -12.20
N SER A 63 -38.11 -20.83 -11.69
CA SER A 63 -39.09 -21.54 -12.46
C SER A 63 -40.50 -21.04 -12.17
N VAL A 64 -41.35 -21.03 -13.16
CA VAL A 64 -42.76 -20.75 -13.06
C VAL A 64 -43.53 -21.91 -13.64
N VAL A 65 -44.67 -22.27 -13.05
CA VAL A 65 -45.64 -23.18 -13.65
C VAL A 65 -46.93 -22.38 -13.92
N ALA A 66 -47.39 -22.45 -15.14
CA ALA A 66 -48.63 -21.77 -15.55
C ALA A 66 -49.53 -22.68 -16.37
N ASP A 67 -50.81 -22.50 -16.20
CA ASP A 67 -51.85 -23.18 -16.98
C ASP A 67 -52.38 -22.24 -18.06
N GLY A 68 -52.62 -22.79 -19.25
CA GLY A 68 -53.11 -22.08 -20.43
C GLY A 68 -52.63 -22.72 -21.72
N THR A 69 -53.10 -22.24 -22.85
CA THR A 69 -52.70 -22.72 -24.17
C THR A 69 -51.88 -21.66 -24.88
N GLY A 70 -50.83 -22.06 -25.63
CA GLY A 70 -50.01 -21.14 -26.39
C GLY A 70 -49.22 -20.15 -25.53
N LEU A 71 -48.75 -20.58 -24.35
CA LEU A 71 -48.06 -19.74 -23.40
C LEU A 71 -46.69 -19.30 -23.94
N THR A 72 -46.41 -18.01 -23.77
CA THR A 72 -45.09 -17.40 -23.97
C THR A 72 -44.65 -16.75 -22.67
N TYR A 73 -43.35 -16.67 -22.44
CA TYR A 73 -42.77 -16.18 -21.21
C TYR A 73 -41.81 -15.04 -21.53
N GLN A 74 -41.68 -14.08 -20.62
CA GLN A 74 -40.63 -13.07 -20.64
C GLN A 74 -40.22 -12.78 -19.20
N TRP A 75 -38.96 -13.04 -18.90
CA TRP A 75 -38.39 -12.69 -17.61
C TRP A 75 -37.87 -11.26 -17.56
N TYR A 76 -37.96 -10.69 -16.38
CA TYR A 76 -37.54 -9.32 -16.07
C TYR A 76 -36.60 -9.34 -14.86
N LEU A 77 -35.63 -8.41 -14.84
CA LEU A 77 -34.76 -8.09 -13.72
C LEU A 77 -34.90 -6.60 -13.44
N ASP A 78 -35.28 -6.27 -12.20
CA ASP A 78 -35.45 -4.89 -11.71
C ASP A 78 -36.31 -4.02 -12.65
N GLY A 79 -37.31 -4.63 -13.26
CA GLY A 79 -38.23 -4.00 -14.20
C GLY A 79 -37.75 -3.96 -15.66
N GLY A 80 -36.53 -4.32 -15.96
CA GLY A 80 -35.99 -4.44 -17.33
C GLY A 80 -36.22 -5.85 -17.90
N ALA A 81 -36.69 -5.96 -19.15
CA ALA A 81 -36.81 -7.23 -19.83
C ALA A 81 -35.44 -7.83 -20.10
N ILE A 82 -35.28 -9.11 -19.79
CA ILE A 82 -34.02 -9.85 -20.04
C ILE A 82 -34.11 -10.42 -21.46
N ALA A 83 -33.18 -10.04 -22.33
CA ALA A 83 -33.14 -10.51 -23.72
C ALA A 83 -33.09 -12.04 -23.77
N ASP A 84 -33.85 -12.63 -24.68
CA ASP A 84 -33.95 -14.07 -24.95
C ASP A 84 -34.41 -14.96 -23.76
N ALA A 85 -34.82 -14.36 -22.64
CA ALA A 85 -35.32 -15.08 -21.48
C ALA A 85 -36.82 -15.44 -21.63
N THR A 86 -37.13 -16.34 -22.57
CA THR A 86 -38.49 -16.67 -23.01
C THR A 86 -38.93 -18.08 -22.67
N ALA A 87 -38.26 -18.77 -21.75
CA ALA A 87 -38.63 -20.10 -21.26
C ALA A 87 -39.36 -20.00 -19.90
N ALA A 88 -40.05 -21.08 -19.51
CA ALA A 88 -40.67 -21.19 -18.18
C ALA A 88 -39.65 -21.21 -17.03
N THR A 89 -38.38 -21.35 -17.35
CA THR A 89 -37.27 -21.28 -16.40
C THR A 89 -36.25 -20.21 -16.84
N TYR A 90 -35.60 -19.59 -15.85
CA TYR A 90 -34.52 -18.68 -16.09
C TYR A 90 -33.38 -18.96 -15.11
N THR A 91 -32.14 -18.95 -15.59
CA THR A 91 -30.96 -19.13 -14.76
C THR A 91 -30.42 -17.77 -14.32
N ALA A 92 -30.72 -17.38 -13.09
CA ALA A 92 -30.30 -16.11 -12.49
C ALA A 92 -28.89 -16.23 -11.90
N SER A 93 -28.00 -15.31 -12.25
CA SER A 93 -26.61 -15.19 -11.75
C SER A 93 -26.31 -13.83 -11.10
N ALA A 94 -27.22 -12.86 -11.25
CA ALA A 94 -27.09 -11.54 -10.66
C ALA A 94 -28.08 -11.33 -9.51
N ALA A 95 -27.71 -10.50 -8.55
CA ALA A 95 -28.65 -10.01 -7.54
C ALA A 95 -29.70 -9.13 -8.20
N GLY A 96 -30.92 -9.14 -7.67
CA GLY A 96 -32.01 -8.30 -8.11
C GLY A 96 -33.35 -8.94 -7.93
N THR A 97 -34.40 -8.25 -8.35
CA THR A 97 -35.78 -8.69 -8.27
C THR A 97 -36.21 -9.20 -9.62
N TYR A 98 -36.44 -10.50 -9.67
CA TYR A 98 -36.88 -11.20 -10.89
C TYR A 98 -38.40 -11.42 -10.85
N TYR A 99 -39.05 -11.30 -12.00
CA TYR A 99 -40.41 -11.77 -12.22
C TYR A 99 -40.56 -12.18 -13.67
N VAL A 100 -41.58 -12.94 -13.95
CA VAL A 100 -41.93 -13.39 -15.31
C VAL A 100 -43.34 -12.95 -15.68
N VAL A 101 -43.50 -12.48 -16.90
CA VAL A 101 -44.81 -12.25 -17.52
C VAL A 101 -45.10 -13.44 -18.41
N VAL A 102 -46.23 -14.10 -18.15
CA VAL A 102 -46.76 -15.21 -18.95
C VAL A 102 -47.88 -14.67 -19.78
N THR A 103 -47.83 -14.86 -21.09
CA THR A 103 -48.81 -14.33 -22.06
C THR A 103 -49.38 -15.43 -22.93
N SER A 104 -50.65 -15.32 -23.22
CA SER A 104 -51.39 -16.13 -24.23
C SER A 104 -52.17 -15.21 -25.15
N SER A 105 -52.91 -15.78 -26.10
CA SER A 105 -53.89 -15.04 -26.93
C SER A 105 -54.99 -14.35 -26.10
N ASP A 106 -55.26 -14.83 -24.89
CA ASP A 106 -56.37 -14.40 -24.05
C ASP A 106 -55.96 -13.45 -22.93
N GLY A 107 -54.66 -13.06 -22.85
CA GLY A 107 -54.15 -12.09 -21.90
C GLY A 107 -52.77 -12.42 -21.34
N ALA A 108 -52.38 -11.68 -20.30
CA ALA A 108 -51.10 -11.86 -19.63
C ALA A 108 -51.27 -11.85 -18.10
N VAL A 109 -50.41 -12.58 -17.41
CA VAL A 109 -50.29 -12.59 -15.95
C VAL A 109 -48.83 -12.43 -15.55
N THR A 110 -48.60 -11.65 -14.50
CA THR A 110 -47.26 -11.41 -13.95
C THR A 110 -47.08 -12.24 -12.67
N SER A 111 -45.91 -12.86 -12.52
CA SER A 111 -45.58 -13.62 -11.31
C SER A 111 -45.35 -12.72 -10.11
N ALA A 112 -45.33 -13.30 -8.92
CA ALA A 112 -44.73 -12.68 -7.75
C ALA A 112 -43.22 -12.45 -7.97
N ASN A 113 -42.66 -11.51 -7.22
CA ASN A 113 -41.25 -11.22 -7.25
C ASN A 113 -40.43 -12.35 -6.61
N ALA A 114 -39.36 -12.78 -7.27
CA ALA A 114 -38.35 -13.67 -6.77
C ALA A 114 -37.05 -12.85 -6.56
N VAL A 115 -36.67 -12.62 -5.32
CA VAL A 115 -35.46 -11.83 -5.01
C VAL A 115 -34.26 -12.76 -4.94
N ILE A 116 -33.25 -12.49 -5.76
CA ILE A 116 -31.94 -13.13 -5.69
C ILE A 116 -31.00 -12.18 -4.96
N THR A 117 -30.36 -12.65 -3.89
CA THR A 117 -29.29 -11.96 -3.18
C THR A 117 -27.98 -12.69 -3.39
N LEU A 118 -26.88 -11.94 -3.42
CA LEU A 118 -25.53 -12.51 -3.51
C LEU A 118 -24.88 -12.50 -2.13
N THR A 119 -24.26 -13.61 -1.77
CA THR A 119 -23.38 -13.70 -0.60
C THR A 119 -21.95 -13.98 -1.04
N THR A 120 -21.00 -13.48 -0.27
CA THR A 120 -19.56 -13.71 -0.46
C THR A 120 -18.98 -14.35 0.78
N THR A 121 -17.83 -15.02 0.63
CA THR A 121 -17.06 -15.52 1.78
C THR A 121 -16.77 -14.40 2.77
N PRO A 122 -16.85 -14.64 4.08
CA PRO A 122 -16.52 -13.65 5.09
C PRO A 122 -15.08 -13.15 4.94
N VAL A 123 -14.84 -11.87 5.27
CA VAL A 123 -13.51 -11.26 5.29
C VAL A 123 -13.22 -10.76 6.71
N ILE A 124 -12.16 -11.26 7.33
CA ILE A 124 -11.73 -10.79 8.64
C ILE A 124 -11.05 -9.43 8.49
N THR A 125 -11.59 -8.41 9.16
CA THR A 125 -11.09 -7.02 9.15
C THR A 125 -10.27 -6.66 10.39
N ALA A 126 -10.42 -7.41 11.50
CA ALA A 126 -9.55 -7.30 12.66
C ALA A 126 -9.28 -8.68 13.25
N GLN A 127 -7.99 -8.97 13.45
CA GLN A 127 -7.50 -10.24 13.99
C GLN A 127 -7.54 -10.25 15.52
N PRO A 128 -7.73 -11.43 16.15
CA PRO A 128 -7.57 -11.56 17.58
C PRO A 128 -6.11 -11.32 17.99
N GLN A 129 -5.91 -10.69 19.16
CA GLN A 129 -4.59 -10.23 19.60
C GLN A 129 -3.99 -11.17 20.66
N SER A 130 -2.69 -11.45 20.50
CA SER A 130 -1.90 -12.20 21.48
C SER A 130 -1.75 -11.42 22.80
N ALA A 131 -1.68 -12.11 23.91
CA ALA A 131 -1.48 -11.50 25.22
C ALA A 131 -0.78 -12.44 26.19
N THR A 132 -0.18 -11.88 27.25
CA THR A 132 0.23 -12.63 28.43
C THR A 132 -0.71 -12.34 29.57
N ILE A 133 -1.28 -13.37 30.17
CA ILE A 133 -2.22 -13.26 31.30
C ILE A 133 -1.59 -13.83 32.59
N LEU A 134 -2.13 -13.43 33.72
CA LEU A 134 -1.78 -14.06 34.99
C LEU A 134 -2.53 -15.39 35.17
N THR A 135 -1.91 -16.32 35.90
CA THR A 135 -2.58 -17.53 36.34
C THR A 135 -3.91 -17.18 37.03
N GLY A 136 -5.00 -17.78 36.58
CA GLY A 136 -6.35 -17.53 37.09
C GLY A 136 -7.10 -16.34 36.50
N THR A 137 -6.51 -15.60 35.56
CA THR A 137 -7.20 -14.52 34.79
C THR A 137 -7.51 -14.96 33.38
N SER A 138 -8.27 -14.15 32.65
CA SER A 138 -8.58 -14.37 31.24
C SER A 138 -8.36 -13.13 30.40
N GLN A 139 -8.08 -13.34 29.12
CA GLN A 139 -8.03 -12.32 28.07
C GLN A 139 -9.22 -12.47 27.14
N GLN A 140 -9.95 -11.38 26.91
CA GLN A 140 -10.98 -11.36 25.87
C GLN A 140 -10.30 -11.27 24.51
N LEU A 141 -10.42 -12.33 23.72
CA LEU A 141 -10.08 -12.33 22.30
C LEU A 141 -11.31 -11.90 21.50
N SER A 142 -11.10 -11.16 20.43
CA SER A 142 -12.18 -10.74 19.53
C SER A 142 -11.71 -10.74 18.09
N VAL A 143 -12.64 -11.02 17.18
CA VAL A 143 -12.47 -10.91 15.74
C VAL A 143 -13.53 -9.95 15.18
N THR A 144 -13.17 -9.15 14.21
CA THR A 144 -14.15 -8.41 13.41
C THR A 144 -14.10 -8.93 11.99
N ALA A 145 -15.24 -9.18 11.42
CA ALA A 145 -15.38 -9.64 10.04
C ALA A 145 -16.54 -8.95 9.34
N ASN A 146 -16.47 -8.85 8.02
CA ASN A 146 -17.54 -8.43 7.13
C ASN A 146 -18.08 -9.65 6.38
N GLY A 147 -19.38 -9.72 6.21
CA GLY A 147 -20.11 -10.80 5.52
C GLY A 147 -21.54 -10.92 6.05
N ASP A 148 -22.36 -11.64 5.33
CA ASP A 148 -23.76 -11.90 5.70
C ASP A 148 -23.87 -13.21 6.48
N GLU A 149 -24.77 -13.27 7.47
CA GLU A 149 -25.13 -14.46 8.24
C GLU A 149 -23.91 -15.26 8.77
N MET A 150 -22.96 -14.56 9.38
CA MET A 150 -21.71 -15.14 9.85
C MET A 150 -21.89 -15.99 11.11
N GLY A 151 -21.39 -17.22 11.05
CA GLY A 151 -21.14 -18.09 12.21
C GLY A 151 -19.68 -18.06 12.62
N TYR A 152 -19.41 -18.31 13.89
CA TYR A 152 -18.07 -18.30 14.48
C TYR A 152 -17.79 -19.63 15.18
N GLN A 153 -16.54 -20.08 15.14
CA GLN A 153 -16.05 -21.19 15.97
C GLN A 153 -14.61 -20.91 16.37
N TRP A 154 -14.36 -20.85 17.68
CA TRP A 154 -13.00 -20.72 18.21
C TRP A 154 -12.32 -22.07 18.38
N TYR A 155 -11.02 -22.07 18.20
CA TYR A 155 -10.14 -23.23 18.36
C TYR A 155 -8.99 -22.85 19.29
N LYS A 156 -8.51 -23.82 20.06
CA LYS A 156 -7.28 -23.73 20.81
C LYS A 156 -6.33 -24.83 20.34
N ASP A 157 -5.13 -24.47 19.92
CA ASP A 157 -4.11 -25.39 19.42
C ASP A 157 -4.67 -26.34 18.33
N GLY A 158 -5.55 -25.81 17.47
CA GLY A 158 -6.23 -26.53 16.39
C GLY A 158 -7.43 -27.36 16.81
N VAL A 159 -7.77 -27.42 18.12
CA VAL A 159 -8.94 -28.16 18.64
C VAL A 159 -10.10 -27.19 18.86
N ALA A 160 -11.29 -27.53 18.34
CA ALA A 160 -12.48 -26.71 18.53
C ALA A 160 -12.84 -26.59 20.02
N ILE A 161 -13.18 -25.39 20.45
CA ILE A 161 -13.65 -25.10 21.80
C ILE A 161 -15.16 -25.19 21.79
N ASP A 162 -15.71 -26.12 22.55
CA ASP A 162 -17.15 -26.35 22.60
C ASP A 162 -17.91 -25.10 23.07
N GLY A 163 -18.97 -24.74 22.35
CA GLY A 163 -19.81 -23.58 22.64
C GLY A 163 -19.18 -22.21 22.35
N ALA A 164 -17.95 -22.15 21.86
CA ALA A 164 -17.26 -20.89 21.54
C ALA A 164 -17.64 -20.38 20.13
N THR A 165 -18.89 -19.95 19.97
CA THR A 165 -19.53 -19.61 18.70
C THR A 165 -19.86 -18.11 18.55
N HIS A 166 -19.19 -17.25 19.30
CA HIS A 166 -19.37 -15.80 19.21
C HIS A 166 -18.14 -15.11 18.59
N ALA A 167 -18.28 -13.88 18.16
CA ALA A 167 -17.16 -13.07 17.65
C ALA A 167 -16.05 -12.79 18.67
N SER A 168 -16.28 -13.16 19.94
CA SER A 168 -15.30 -13.03 21.01
C SER A 168 -15.26 -14.26 21.90
N TYR A 169 -14.08 -14.52 22.50
CA TYR A 169 -13.83 -15.63 23.40
C TYR A 169 -12.91 -15.21 24.56
N ALA A 170 -13.23 -15.61 25.80
CA ALA A 170 -12.39 -15.33 26.96
C ALA A 170 -11.38 -16.48 27.17
N ALA A 171 -10.13 -16.27 26.74
CA ALA A 171 -9.06 -17.24 26.87
C ALA A 171 -8.40 -17.15 28.23
N SER A 172 -8.39 -18.26 29.02
CA SER A 172 -7.84 -18.33 30.36
C SER A 172 -6.66 -19.30 30.49
N SER A 173 -6.20 -19.91 29.44
CA SER A 173 -5.08 -20.85 29.43
C SER A 173 -4.11 -20.55 28.29
N ALA A 174 -2.83 -20.94 28.48
CA ALA A 174 -1.83 -20.80 27.44
C ALA A 174 -2.19 -21.64 26.19
N GLY A 175 -1.88 -21.13 25.01
CA GLY A 175 -2.10 -21.80 23.73
C GLY A 175 -2.26 -20.83 22.59
N GLY A 176 -2.32 -21.35 21.37
CA GLY A 176 -2.64 -20.60 20.15
C GLY A 176 -4.14 -20.66 19.87
N TYR A 177 -4.79 -19.52 19.82
CA TYR A 177 -6.23 -19.41 19.58
C TYR A 177 -6.50 -18.89 18.17
N THR A 178 -7.36 -19.58 17.45
CA THR A 178 -7.87 -19.13 16.13
C THR A 178 -9.39 -19.15 16.13
N VAL A 179 -10.00 -18.37 15.27
CA VAL A 179 -11.44 -18.41 15.03
C VAL A 179 -11.72 -18.58 13.54
N THR A 180 -12.58 -19.52 13.21
CA THR A 180 -13.14 -19.65 11.86
C THR A 180 -14.44 -18.87 11.80
N VAL A 181 -14.57 -17.99 10.83
CA VAL A 181 -15.78 -17.23 10.47
C VAL A 181 -16.32 -17.83 9.19
N ALA A 182 -17.57 -18.26 9.19
CA ALA A 182 -18.17 -18.97 8.07
C ALA A 182 -19.57 -18.47 7.77
N ASN A 183 -19.96 -18.54 6.51
CA ASN A 183 -21.32 -18.40 6.04
C ASN A 183 -21.59 -19.44 4.93
N THR A 184 -22.72 -19.33 4.25
CA THR A 184 -23.10 -20.25 3.17
C THR A 184 -22.14 -20.18 1.94
N ALA A 185 -21.40 -19.10 1.78
CA ALA A 185 -20.44 -18.92 0.68
C ALA A 185 -19.05 -19.51 0.98
N GLY A 186 -18.74 -19.79 2.24
CA GLY A 186 -17.44 -20.37 2.64
C GLY A 186 -16.98 -19.89 4.01
N SER A 187 -15.70 -20.09 4.30
CA SER A 187 -15.13 -19.75 5.58
C SER A 187 -13.73 -19.13 5.45
N VAL A 188 -13.36 -18.35 6.46
CA VAL A 188 -12.03 -17.80 6.66
C VAL A 188 -11.61 -18.04 8.10
N THR A 189 -10.33 -18.37 8.31
CA THR A 189 -9.79 -18.57 9.65
C THR A 189 -8.82 -17.43 9.98
N SER A 190 -8.87 -16.96 11.22
CA SER A 190 -7.99 -15.91 11.72
C SER A 190 -6.54 -16.37 11.84
N SER A 191 -5.62 -15.41 11.96
CA SER A 191 -4.29 -15.66 12.50
C SER A 191 -4.41 -16.18 13.94
N ALA A 192 -3.40 -16.91 14.40
CA ALA A 192 -3.36 -17.40 15.77
C ALA A 192 -3.03 -16.24 16.75
N ALA A 193 -3.88 -16.07 17.76
CA ALA A 193 -3.58 -15.25 18.92
C ALA A 193 -2.93 -16.14 20.00
N VAL A 194 -1.66 -15.89 20.32
CA VAL A 194 -0.94 -16.65 21.34
C VAL A 194 -1.21 -16.08 22.71
N ILE A 195 -1.76 -16.89 23.60
CA ILE A 195 -1.92 -16.58 25.03
C ILE A 195 -0.81 -17.27 25.80
N ALA A 196 0.01 -16.49 26.50
CA ALA A 196 0.98 -16.97 27.47
C ALA A 196 0.43 -16.78 28.89
N VAL A 197 0.74 -17.69 29.80
CA VAL A 197 0.35 -17.58 31.21
C VAL A 197 1.59 -17.39 32.10
N SER A 198 1.59 -16.32 32.89
CA SER A 198 2.67 -16.00 33.82
C SER A 198 2.19 -16.17 35.26
N SER A 199 3.06 -16.68 36.14
CA SER A 199 2.83 -16.79 37.59
C SER A 199 3.29 -15.53 38.36
N SER A 200 4.01 -14.62 37.71
CA SER A 200 4.50 -13.38 38.33
C SER A 200 4.25 -12.16 37.42
N VAL A 201 3.97 -11.03 38.06
CA VAL A 201 3.85 -9.73 37.35
C VAL A 201 5.19 -9.02 37.48
N THR A 202 5.71 -8.58 36.34
CA THR A 202 6.81 -7.61 36.29
C THR A 202 6.27 -6.29 35.75
N ALA A 203 6.91 -5.18 36.08
CA ALA A 203 6.54 -3.88 35.52
C ALA A 203 6.60 -3.93 33.99
N PRO A 204 5.73 -3.20 33.28
CA PRO A 204 5.75 -3.14 31.82
C PRO A 204 7.10 -2.62 31.31
N VAL A 205 7.51 -3.08 30.14
CA VAL A 205 8.71 -2.58 29.44
C VAL A 205 8.31 -2.15 28.04
N ILE A 206 8.65 -0.91 27.66
CA ILE A 206 8.42 -0.40 26.30
C ILE A 206 9.62 -0.78 25.44
N ASN A 207 9.43 -1.76 24.55
CA ASN A 207 10.48 -2.31 23.69
C ASN A 207 10.64 -1.50 22.42
N VAL A 208 9.54 -0.92 21.91
CA VAL A 208 9.56 -0.02 20.76
C VAL A 208 8.93 1.31 21.17
N GLN A 209 9.68 2.37 21.01
CA GLN A 209 9.23 3.73 21.31
C GLN A 209 8.35 4.26 20.16
N PRO A 210 7.37 5.10 20.44
CA PRO A 210 6.67 5.83 19.39
C PRO A 210 7.65 6.72 18.62
N VAL A 211 7.32 7.02 17.36
CA VAL A 211 8.14 7.85 16.48
C VAL A 211 7.40 9.15 16.17
N ALA A 212 8.15 10.25 16.10
CA ALA A 212 7.62 11.55 15.69
C ALA A 212 7.08 11.47 14.26
N GLN A 213 5.95 12.13 14.00
CA GLN A 213 5.30 12.14 12.69
C GLN A 213 4.99 13.58 12.27
N THR A 214 5.10 13.82 10.97
CA THR A 214 4.56 15.03 10.33
C THR A 214 3.50 14.60 9.33
N VAL A 215 2.27 15.04 9.55
CA VAL A 215 1.13 14.71 8.68
C VAL A 215 0.46 15.99 8.17
N ASN A 216 -0.33 15.84 7.12
CA ASN A 216 -1.09 16.97 6.59
C ASN A 216 -2.48 17.03 7.21
N GLY A 217 -3.02 18.24 7.37
CA GLY A 217 -4.39 18.43 7.81
C GLY A 217 -5.36 17.68 6.90
N GLY A 218 -6.31 16.98 7.50
CA GLY A 218 -7.26 16.13 6.79
C GLY A 218 -6.81 14.67 6.60
N THR A 219 -5.55 14.31 6.90
CA THR A 219 -5.07 12.92 6.82
C THR A 219 -5.02 12.25 8.19
N GLY A 220 -4.87 10.92 8.20
CA GLY A 220 -4.72 10.16 9.44
C GLY A 220 -3.29 10.20 9.99
N ALA A 221 -3.15 9.98 11.31
CA ALA A 221 -1.89 9.68 11.97
C ALA A 221 -2.05 8.46 12.87
N THR A 222 -1.01 7.62 12.97
CA THR A 222 -1.02 6.45 13.86
C THR A 222 0.23 6.47 14.73
N LEU A 223 0.05 6.70 16.02
CA LEU A 223 1.11 6.59 17.03
C LEU A 223 1.00 5.24 17.72
N TRP A 224 2.11 4.57 17.92
CA TRP A 224 2.12 3.25 18.53
C TRP A 224 3.42 2.99 19.30
N ALA A 225 3.35 2.07 20.25
CA ALA A 225 4.50 1.56 20.97
C ALA A 225 4.35 0.04 21.19
N ALA A 226 5.45 -0.71 21.19
CA ALA A 226 5.42 -2.10 21.60
C ALA A 226 5.78 -2.20 23.07
N VAL A 227 4.91 -2.86 23.84
CA VAL A 227 5.04 -2.98 25.30
C VAL A 227 4.94 -4.45 25.69
N ASN A 228 5.95 -4.94 26.39
CA ASN A 228 5.90 -6.25 27.04
C ASN A 228 5.43 -6.09 28.49
N GLY A 229 4.55 -6.97 28.92
CA GLY A 229 4.01 -6.99 30.28
C GLY A 229 2.73 -7.80 30.36
N VAL A 230 2.37 -8.20 31.57
CA VAL A 230 1.15 -8.94 31.86
C VAL A 230 0.10 -7.99 32.38
N SER A 231 -1.15 -8.11 31.91
CA SER A 231 -2.28 -7.28 32.33
C SER A 231 -1.98 -5.77 32.28
N VAL A 232 -1.43 -5.31 31.15
CA VAL A 232 -1.02 -3.93 30.96
C VAL A 232 -2.23 -3.07 30.58
N ALA A 233 -2.47 -2.01 31.34
CA ALA A 233 -3.36 -0.92 30.99
C ALA A 233 -2.57 0.17 30.27
N TYR A 234 -3.17 0.79 29.26
CA TYR A 234 -2.54 1.81 28.42
C TYR A 234 -3.30 3.13 28.54
N GLN A 235 -2.57 4.24 28.43
CA GLN A 235 -3.16 5.57 28.29
C GLN A 235 -2.22 6.45 27.46
N TRP A 236 -2.71 6.98 26.36
CA TRP A 236 -2.01 8.02 25.60
C TRP A 236 -2.28 9.40 26.19
N TYR A 237 -1.26 10.23 26.12
CA TYR A 237 -1.28 11.63 26.54
C TYR A 237 -0.89 12.52 25.37
N ARG A 238 -1.49 13.70 25.29
CA ARG A 238 -1.08 14.78 24.41
C ARG A 238 -0.79 16.00 25.24
N ASN A 239 0.41 16.58 25.12
CA ASN A 239 0.87 17.73 25.92
C ASN A 239 0.63 17.50 27.41
N ASP A 240 0.95 16.31 27.88
CA ASP A 240 0.77 15.82 29.25
C ASP A 240 -0.70 15.71 29.76
N VAL A 241 -1.67 15.91 28.87
CA VAL A 241 -3.09 15.69 29.18
C VAL A 241 -3.53 14.33 28.62
N ALA A 242 -4.17 13.52 29.45
CA ALA A 242 -4.69 12.22 29.06
C ALA A 242 -5.74 12.37 27.94
N ILE A 243 -5.62 11.56 26.90
CA ILE A 243 -6.57 11.53 25.78
C ILE A 243 -7.69 10.55 26.15
N PRO A 244 -8.94 11.01 26.32
CA PRO A 244 -10.04 10.13 26.70
C PRO A 244 -10.21 8.98 25.71
N GLY A 245 -10.33 7.74 26.25
CA GLY A 245 -10.53 6.53 25.42
C GLY A 245 -9.29 6.01 24.67
N ALA A 246 -8.15 6.68 24.74
CA ALA A 246 -6.91 6.23 24.10
C ALA A 246 -6.18 5.22 25.00
N THR A 247 -6.79 4.05 25.16
CA THR A 247 -6.37 3.00 26.11
C THR A 247 -5.83 1.73 25.42
N ALA A 248 -5.32 1.87 24.22
CA ALA A 248 -4.66 0.80 23.45
C ALA A 248 -3.18 1.15 23.19
N PRO A 249 -2.31 0.17 22.88
CA PRO A 249 -0.91 0.44 22.52
C PRO A 249 -0.77 1.25 21.22
N ILE A 250 -1.84 1.31 20.43
CA ILE A 250 -1.92 2.10 19.19
C ILE A 250 -2.95 3.21 19.38
N TYR A 251 -2.58 4.45 19.09
CA TYR A 251 -3.49 5.59 19.04
C TYR A 251 -3.64 6.08 17.60
N ARG A 252 -4.86 6.11 17.11
CA ARG A 252 -5.19 6.53 15.75
C ARG A 252 -5.93 7.84 15.75
N ILE A 253 -5.47 8.75 14.91
CA ILE A 253 -6.15 10.00 14.56
C ILE A 253 -6.63 9.81 13.12
N THR A 254 -7.92 9.66 12.91
CA THR A 254 -8.51 9.41 11.58
C THR A 254 -8.39 10.63 10.66
N THR A 255 -8.48 11.83 11.25
CA THR A 255 -8.41 13.10 10.51
C THR A 255 -7.66 14.11 11.37
N ALA A 256 -6.37 14.29 11.08
CA ALA A 256 -5.52 15.24 11.78
C ALA A 256 -5.86 16.67 11.37
N ASN A 257 -5.84 17.59 12.34
CA ASN A 257 -5.99 19.01 12.13
C ASN A 257 -5.03 19.78 13.06
N ALA A 258 -5.02 21.10 12.98
CA ALA A 258 -4.11 21.92 13.80
C ALA A 258 -4.20 21.59 15.31
N SER A 259 -5.39 21.22 15.81
CA SER A 259 -5.57 20.86 17.22
C SER A 259 -5.03 19.45 17.54
N SER A 260 -4.75 18.62 16.56
CA SER A 260 -4.10 17.31 16.73
C SER A 260 -2.58 17.43 16.93
N ALA A 261 -1.98 18.54 16.55
CA ALA A 261 -0.54 18.75 16.77
C ALA A 261 -0.20 18.78 18.26
N GLY A 262 0.97 18.30 18.62
CA GLY A 262 1.43 18.29 20.01
C GLY A 262 2.46 17.21 20.31
N SER A 263 2.83 17.10 21.57
CA SER A 263 3.73 16.09 22.11
C SER A 263 2.92 14.91 22.65
N TYR A 264 3.21 13.72 22.18
CA TYR A 264 2.48 12.49 22.54
C TYR A 264 3.39 11.51 23.29
N LYS A 265 2.84 10.86 24.31
CA LYS A 265 3.49 9.75 25.00
C LYS A 265 2.47 8.69 25.41
N LEU A 266 2.95 7.44 25.51
CA LEU A 266 2.19 6.32 26.05
C LEU A 266 2.62 6.06 27.50
N VAL A 267 1.66 5.87 28.39
CA VAL A 267 1.86 5.33 29.73
C VAL A 267 1.26 3.93 29.77
N ALA A 268 2.07 2.95 30.16
CA ALA A 268 1.70 1.55 30.30
C ALA A 268 1.84 1.15 31.76
N THR A 269 0.78 0.63 32.38
CA THR A 269 0.74 0.35 33.83
C THR A 269 0.18 -1.05 34.08
N ASN A 270 0.76 -1.76 35.04
CA ASN A 270 0.18 -2.95 35.63
C ASN A 270 0.36 -2.94 37.16
N SER A 271 -0.01 -4.02 37.85
CA SER A 271 0.10 -4.11 39.31
C SER A 271 1.55 -4.07 39.83
N ALA A 272 2.55 -4.31 39.00
CA ALA A 272 3.97 -4.28 39.40
C ALA A 272 4.64 -2.91 39.13
N GLY A 273 4.03 -2.01 38.35
CA GLY A 273 4.59 -0.69 38.07
C GLY A 273 4.09 -0.04 36.78
N THR A 274 4.81 1.00 36.38
CA THR A 274 4.47 1.85 35.23
C THR A 274 5.71 2.06 34.38
N ALA A 275 5.52 2.00 33.05
CA ALA A 275 6.50 2.46 32.07
C ALA A 275 5.91 3.61 31.25
N THR A 276 6.74 4.60 30.95
CA THR A 276 6.34 5.75 30.13
C THR A 276 7.24 5.82 28.91
N SER A 277 6.67 5.99 27.72
CA SER A 277 7.44 6.16 26.49
C SER A 277 8.16 7.51 26.45
N SER A 278 9.13 7.62 25.56
CA SER A 278 9.60 8.93 25.10
C SER A 278 8.42 9.75 24.56
N SER A 279 8.50 11.07 24.74
CA SER A 279 7.56 12.00 24.12
C SER A 279 7.97 12.24 22.67
N VAL A 280 7.00 12.15 21.76
CA VAL A 280 7.21 12.36 20.31
C VAL A 280 6.29 13.44 19.77
N ALA A 281 6.80 14.24 18.84
CA ALA A 281 6.00 15.30 18.22
C ALA A 281 5.11 14.73 17.10
N LEU A 282 3.84 15.10 17.12
CA LEU A 282 2.98 15.07 15.94
C LEU A 282 2.86 16.51 15.42
N THR A 283 3.43 16.74 14.24
CA THR A 283 3.28 18.01 13.52
C THR A 283 2.16 17.87 12.50
N VAL A 284 1.23 18.82 12.47
CA VAL A 284 0.17 18.85 11.47
C VAL A 284 0.33 20.08 10.60
N ASN A 285 0.63 19.85 9.32
CA ASN A 285 0.67 20.90 8.32
C ASN A 285 -0.77 21.24 7.92
N VAL A 286 -1.24 22.42 8.26
CA VAL A 286 -2.56 22.90 7.80
C VAL A 286 -2.41 23.34 6.34
N ILE A 287 -2.97 22.55 5.43
CA ILE A 287 -2.84 22.79 3.99
C ILE A 287 -4.21 23.11 3.42
N SER A 288 -4.24 24.17 2.62
CA SER A 288 -5.36 24.40 1.71
C SER A 288 -5.24 23.43 0.53
N ALA A 289 -6.24 22.58 0.32
CA ALA A 289 -6.25 21.62 -0.79
C ALA A 289 -5.96 22.34 -2.12
N GLY A 290 -4.94 21.87 -2.86
CA GLY A 290 -4.54 22.45 -4.15
C GLY A 290 -3.54 23.62 -4.08
N ALA A 291 -3.01 23.97 -2.90
CA ALA A 291 -2.10 25.12 -2.76
C ALA A 291 -0.75 24.92 -3.45
N ASN A 292 -0.25 23.69 -3.58
CA ASN A 292 1.05 23.43 -4.19
C ASN A 292 1.08 23.59 -5.70
N THR A 293 0.03 23.16 -6.42
CA THR A 293 -0.02 23.27 -7.90
C THR A 293 0.25 24.69 -8.38
N PRO A 294 -0.41 25.75 -7.89
CA PRO A 294 -0.09 27.13 -8.26
C PRO A 294 1.34 27.52 -7.93
N ALA A 295 1.87 27.11 -6.79
CA ALA A 295 3.23 27.45 -6.39
C ALA A 295 4.28 26.80 -7.31
N VAL A 296 4.10 25.53 -7.68
CA VAL A 296 4.99 24.84 -8.62
C VAL A 296 4.85 25.39 -10.04
N VAL A 297 3.63 25.66 -10.51
CA VAL A 297 3.39 26.29 -11.83
C VAL A 297 4.05 27.66 -11.91
N ASN A 298 3.91 28.49 -10.88
CA ASN A 298 4.54 29.81 -10.84
C ASN A 298 6.08 29.70 -10.86
N ALA A 299 6.65 28.79 -10.08
CA ALA A 299 8.09 28.54 -10.06
C ALA A 299 8.59 28.01 -11.42
N ALA A 300 7.86 27.08 -12.05
CA ALA A 300 8.19 26.54 -13.36
C ALA A 300 8.14 27.62 -14.45
N ASN A 301 7.13 28.48 -14.46
CA ASN A 301 7.02 29.61 -15.39
C ASN A 301 8.12 30.65 -15.13
N ALA A 302 8.48 30.92 -13.88
CA ALA A 302 9.63 31.77 -13.54
C ALA A 302 10.95 31.17 -14.04
N PHE A 303 11.15 29.86 -13.92
CA PHE A 303 12.31 29.18 -14.50
C PHE A 303 12.30 29.28 -16.02
N LEU A 304 11.21 29.01 -16.70
CA LEU A 304 11.07 29.16 -18.16
C LEU A 304 11.37 30.58 -18.62
N ALA A 305 11.03 31.59 -17.81
CA ALA A 305 11.32 33.00 -18.16
C ALA A 305 12.83 33.30 -18.17
N THR A 306 13.67 32.55 -17.43
CA THR A 306 15.12 32.71 -17.43
C THR A 306 15.81 32.03 -18.62
N LEU A 307 15.14 31.12 -19.31
CA LEU A 307 15.71 30.28 -20.37
C LEU A 307 15.75 30.98 -21.72
N SER A 308 16.75 30.62 -22.55
CA SER A 308 16.83 31.03 -23.94
C SER A 308 15.67 30.45 -24.79
N THR A 309 15.46 30.99 -25.99
CA THR A 309 14.46 30.42 -26.93
C THR A 309 14.77 28.96 -27.28
N GLU A 310 16.05 28.64 -27.43
CA GLU A 310 16.56 27.33 -27.78
C GLU A 310 16.26 26.32 -26.65
N GLN A 311 16.54 26.68 -25.38
CA GLN A 311 16.25 25.88 -24.19
C GLN A 311 14.74 25.68 -23.94
N LYS A 312 13.86 26.48 -24.55
CA LYS A 312 12.39 26.40 -24.49
C LYS A 312 11.75 25.81 -25.75
N THR A 313 12.52 25.45 -26.76
CA THR A 313 11.97 24.77 -27.94
C THR A 313 11.39 23.44 -27.52
N VAL A 314 10.14 23.17 -27.90
CA VAL A 314 9.52 21.87 -27.58
C VAL A 314 10.22 20.80 -28.41
N ALA A 315 10.80 19.82 -27.70
CA ALA A 315 11.52 18.73 -28.34
C ALA A 315 10.53 17.73 -28.94
N THR A 316 10.82 17.32 -30.17
CA THR A 316 10.13 16.23 -30.86
C THR A 316 10.79 14.87 -30.64
N SER A 317 12.04 14.85 -30.16
CA SER A 317 12.80 13.64 -29.82
C SER A 317 12.88 13.45 -28.32
N ALA A 318 12.53 12.26 -27.88
CA ALA A 318 12.48 11.88 -26.48
C ALA A 318 13.83 11.87 -25.74
N THR A 319 14.97 11.97 -26.45
CA THR A 319 16.32 11.89 -25.85
C THR A 319 17.07 13.22 -25.88
N GLN A 320 16.40 14.34 -26.18
CA GLN A 320 17.06 15.63 -26.35
C GLN A 320 17.43 16.25 -24.99
N SER A 321 18.70 16.64 -24.84
CA SER A 321 19.25 17.20 -23.59
C SER A 321 19.50 18.72 -23.64
N THR A 322 19.06 19.41 -24.70
CA THR A 322 19.26 20.85 -24.92
C THR A 322 18.03 21.70 -24.62
N THR A 323 16.89 21.07 -24.34
CA THR A 323 15.63 21.75 -24.04
C THR A 323 14.98 21.17 -22.77
N VAL A 324 14.13 21.98 -22.12
CA VAL A 324 13.35 21.58 -20.94
C VAL A 324 11.93 21.11 -21.29
N LEU A 325 11.40 21.50 -22.46
CA LEU A 325 10.02 21.24 -22.85
C LEU A 325 9.89 20.07 -23.82
N PHE A 326 8.94 19.19 -23.55
CA PHE A 326 8.59 18.03 -24.38
C PHE A 326 7.07 17.98 -24.57
N ASP A 327 6.62 17.43 -25.70
CA ASP A 327 5.19 17.21 -25.91
C ASP A 327 4.59 16.31 -24.83
N TYR A 328 3.35 16.62 -24.41
CA TYR A 328 2.63 15.80 -23.43
C TYR A 328 2.21 14.49 -24.09
N ALA A 329 3.09 13.50 -24.01
CA ALA A 329 2.91 12.17 -24.59
C ALA A 329 3.55 11.10 -23.73
N LEU A 330 2.99 9.88 -23.74
CA LEU A 330 3.54 8.75 -23.00
C LEU A 330 5.00 8.48 -23.35
N ALA A 331 5.36 8.54 -24.63
CA ALA A 331 6.72 8.32 -25.11
C ALA A 331 7.75 9.26 -24.46
N ASN A 332 7.37 10.49 -24.12
CA ASN A 332 8.22 11.45 -23.41
C ASN A 332 8.17 11.24 -21.88
N SER A 333 7.03 10.81 -21.36
CA SER A 333 6.83 10.60 -19.91
C SER A 333 7.67 9.42 -19.37
N ILE A 334 7.94 8.42 -20.20
CA ILE A 334 8.69 7.22 -19.84
C ILE A 334 10.21 7.32 -20.08
N GLN A 335 10.72 8.49 -20.42
CA GLN A 335 12.15 8.72 -20.71
C GLN A 335 12.98 8.88 -19.44
N TRP A 336 12.89 7.92 -18.55
CA TRP A 336 13.75 7.80 -17.39
C TRP A 336 14.30 6.36 -17.30
N THR A 337 15.46 6.20 -16.71
CA THR A 337 16.13 4.91 -16.59
C THR A 337 16.99 4.90 -15.32
N ASN A 338 17.21 3.72 -14.77
CA ASN A 338 18.16 3.48 -13.69
C ASN A 338 19.58 3.17 -14.19
N LEU A 339 19.83 3.24 -15.51
CA LEU A 339 21.16 3.04 -16.07
C LEU A 339 21.90 4.37 -16.20
N PRO A 340 23.24 4.40 -16.05
CA PRO A 340 24.03 5.58 -16.34
C PRO A 340 23.89 5.99 -17.80
N GLY A 341 23.89 7.30 -18.09
CA GLY A 341 23.79 7.82 -19.43
C GLY A 341 23.03 9.14 -19.54
N ASP A 342 22.85 9.63 -20.77
CA ASP A 342 22.16 10.86 -21.01
C ASP A 342 20.68 10.79 -20.68
N ARG A 343 20.16 11.85 -20.08
CA ARG A 343 18.75 12.08 -19.78
C ARG A 343 18.21 13.18 -20.67
N HIS A 344 16.92 13.12 -20.97
CA HIS A 344 16.26 14.25 -21.59
C HIS A 344 16.10 15.42 -20.59
N GLY A 345 15.93 16.61 -21.08
CA GLY A 345 15.84 17.82 -20.28
C GLY A 345 17.19 18.52 -20.07
N LEU A 346 17.17 19.58 -19.30
CA LEU A 346 18.36 20.39 -19.02
C LEU A 346 19.08 19.84 -17.78
N ARG A 347 20.40 19.65 -17.89
CA ARG A 347 21.21 19.20 -16.75
C ARG A 347 21.25 20.26 -15.66
N LEU A 348 21.11 19.82 -14.43
CA LEU A 348 21.14 20.65 -13.22
C LEU A 348 22.60 20.95 -12.79
N ASN A 349 23.37 21.56 -13.70
CA ASN A 349 24.77 21.93 -13.50
C ASN A 349 25.11 23.29 -14.13
N THR A 350 26.26 23.84 -13.76
CA THR A 350 26.71 25.17 -14.21
C THR A 350 27.24 25.20 -15.65
N SER A 351 27.46 24.03 -16.27
CA SER A 351 27.83 23.96 -17.69
C SER A 351 26.63 24.07 -18.63
N THR A 352 25.44 23.70 -18.15
CA THR A 352 24.18 23.74 -18.92
C THR A 352 23.33 24.96 -18.57
N LEU A 353 23.30 25.35 -17.29
CA LEU A 353 22.48 26.42 -16.74
C LEU A 353 23.36 27.49 -16.10
N SER A 354 23.07 28.77 -16.38
CA SER A 354 23.66 29.86 -15.60
C SER A 354 23.24 29.77 -14.13
N ALA A 355 23.96 30.46 -13.23
CA ALA A 355 23.62 30.46 -11.81
C ALA A 355 22.17 30.89 -11.52
N VAL A 356 21.65 31.87 -12.26
CA VAL A 356 20.24 32.32 -12.15
C VAL A 356 19.27 31.24 -12.60
N GLN A 357 19.54 30.57 -13.70
CA GLN A 357 18.72 29.49 -14.24
C GLN A 357 18.74 28.28 -13.29
N LEU A 358 19.89 27.92 -12.76
CA LEU A 358 20.02 26.80 -11.82
C LEU A 358 19.29 27.07 -10.49
N ALA A 359 19.36 28.29 -9.97
CA ALA A 359 18.61 28.71 -8.79
C ALA A 359 17.09 28.64 -9.04
N ALA A 360 16.66 29.09 -10.22
CA ALA A 360 15.24 29.01 -10.60
C ALA A 360 14.77 27.53 -10.74
N ALA A 361 15.55 26.66 -11.38
CA ALA A 361 15.28 25.22 -11.46
C ALA A 361 15.17 24.57 -10.07
N ASN A 362 16.11 24.87 -9.18
CA ASN A 362 16.08 24.39 -7.80
C ASN A 362 14.85 24.90 -7.04
N THR A 363 14.35 26.09 -7.35
CA THR A 363 13.12 26.61 -6.77
C THR A 363 11.91 25.79 -7.21
N VAL A 364 11.84 25.33 -8.47
CA VAL A 364 10.77 24.40 -8.93
C VAL A 364 10.80 23.12 -8.09
N ILE A 365 11.98 22.51 -7.94
CA ILE A 365 12.17 21.27 -7.17
C ILE A 365 11.77 21.48 -5.71
N ALA A 366 12.19 22.59 -5.08
CA ALA A 366 11.86 22.93 -3.70
C ALA A 366 10.36 23.17 -3.47
N LYS A 367 9.59 23.51 -4.49
CA LYS A 367 8.12 23.60 -4.39
C LYS A 367 7.43 22.27 -4.63
N ALA A 368 8.05 21.36 -5.37
CA ALA A 368 7.47 20.06 -5.73
C ALA A 368 7.76 18.97 -4.66
N LEU A 369 8.86 19.06 -3.93
CA LEU A 369 9.30 18.08 -2.94
C LEU A 369 9.20 18.61 -1.51
N SER A 370 9.13 17.69 -0.55
CA SER A 370 9.31 17.98 0.88
C SER A 370 10.80 18.21 1.21
N ALA A 371 11.09 18.69 2.41
CA ALA A 371 12.46 18.74 2.91
C ALA A 371 13.16 17.37 2.87
N THR A 372 12.43 16.29 3.19
CA THR A 372 12.92 14.90 3.09
C THR A 372 13.23 14.52 1.66
N GLY A 373 12.36 14.87 0.70
CA GLY A 373 12.57 14.61 -0.73
C GLY A 373 13.77 15.37 -1.30
N ILE A 374 13.96 16.61 -0.88
CA ILE A 374 15.13 17.42 -1.25
C ILE A 374 16.41 16.83 -0.67
N THR A 375 16.38 16.42 0.59
CA THR A 375 17.53 15.75 1.24
C THR A 375 17.88 14.46 0.48
N LEU A 376 16.89 13.62 0.17
CA LEU A 376 17.10 12.40 -0.61
C LEU A 376 17.73 12.69 -1.97
N LEU A 377 17.21 13.65 -2.73
CA LEU A 377 17.79 14.08 -4.02
C LEU A 377 19.26 14.48 -3.88
N ASN A 378 19.59 15.28 -2.88
CA ASN A 378 20.95 15.76 -2.68
C ASN A 378 21.92 14.65 -2.25
N GLU A 379 21.49 13.78 -1.36
CA GLU A 379 22.27 12.62 -0.92
C GLU A 379 22.50 11.62 -2.07
N LEU A 380 21.52 11.41 -2.97
CA LEU A 380 21.69 10.57 -4.16
C LEU A 380 22.69 11.19 -5.15
N ARG A 381 22.62 12.50 -5.35
CA ARG A 381 23.63 13.21 -6.16
C ARG A 381 25.04 13.06 -5.58
N ALA A 382 25.17 13.11 -4.26
CA ALA A 382 26.43 12.86 -3.58
C ALA A 382 26.91 11.40 -3.74
N ALA A 383 26.02 10.42 -3.67
CA ALA A 383 26.34 9.02 -3.94
C ALA A 383 26.86 8.81 -5.38
N ASP A 384 26.17 9.39 -6.37
CA ASP A 384 26.62 9.32 -7.77
C ASP A 384 27.98 10.02 -7.98
N GLN A 385 28.30 11.05 -7.22
CA GLN A 385 29.64 11.67 -7.23
C GLN A 385 30.71 10.74 -6.64
N VAL A 386 30.37 9.97 -5.59
CA VAL A 386 31.27 8.93 -5.04
C VAL A 386 31.52 7.86 -6.11
N LEU A 387 30.50 7.40 -6.83
CA LEU A 387 30.65 6.46 -7.96
C LEU A 387 31.55 7.02 -9.07
N ALA A 388 31.35 8.27 -9.48
CA ALA A 388 32.17 8.92 -10.51
C ALA A 388 33.65 8.96 -10.12
N SER A 389 33.92 9.24 -8.85
CA SER A 389 35.28 9.26 -8.32
C SER A 389 35.95 7.87 -8.32
N ALA A 390 35.16 6.80 -8.08
CA ALA A 390 35.64 5.43 -8.11
C ALA A 390 36.00 4.95 -9.53
N GLN A 391 35.27 5.39 -10.55
CA GLN A 391 35.58 5.06 -11.96
C GLN A 391 36.95 5.58 -12.43
N GLY A 392 37.36 6.74 -11.94
CA GLY A 392 38.61 7.39 -12.35
C GLY A 392 39.90 6.74 -11.81
N THR A 393 39.82 5.86 -10.82
CA THR A 393 40.99 5.40 -10.04
C THR A 393 41.32 3.90 -10.15
N GLY A 394 40.65 3.14 -11.03
CA GLY A 394 41.05 1.75 -11.29
C GLY A 394 41.19 0.86 -10.05
N GLY A 395 40.22 0.85 -9.17
CA GLY A 395 40.06 -0.20 -8.16
C GLY A 395 40.75 -0.01 -6.80
N GLY A 396 41.17 1.19 -6.43
CA GLY A 396 41.67 1.46 -5.07
C GLY A 396 41.36 2.87 -4.65
N MET A 397 40.48 3.05 -3.67
CA MET A 397 40.06 4.38 -3.23
C MET A 397 41.08 5.12 -2.40
N THR A 398 41.72 6.12 -3.01
CA THR A 398 42.25 7.30 -2.34
C THR A 398 41.89 8.54 -3.16
N GLY A 399 40.59 8.76 -3.41
CA GLY A 399 40.11 10.00 -4.04
C GLY A 399 39.64 10.96 -2.98
N THR A 400 40.29 12.13 -2.87
CA THR A 400 39.78 13.25 -2.07
C THR A 400 38.61 13.89 -2.82
N MET A 401 37.48 14.08 -2.15
CA MET A 401 36.45 14.99 -2.67
C MET A 401 37.05 16.40 -2.79
N PRO A 402 36.71 17.15 -3.86
CA PRO A 402 37.12 18.55 -3.95
C PRO A 402 36.62 19.31 -2.72
N THR A 403 37.51 19.84 -1.94
CA THR A 403 37.23 20.79 -0.88
C THR A 403 37.25 22.18 -1.49
N ASP A 404 36.16 22.60 -2.10
CA ASP A 404 35.94 24.01 -2.31
C ASP A 404 35.53 24.61 -0.97
N GLY A 405 36.46 25.29 -0.34
CA GLY A 405 36.32 26.18 0.83
C GLY A 405 35.31 25.90 1.94
N ALA A 406 34.47 24.91 1.80
CA ALA A 406 33.41 24.50 2.74
C ALA A 406 33.20 23.00 2.83
N GLY A 407 34.15 22.17 2.46
CA GLY A 407 34.36 20.74 2.81
C GLY A 407 33.18 19.83 3.15
N VAL A 408 31.96 20.07 2.66
CA VAL A 408 30.78 19.32 3.01
C VAL A 408 29.97 19.09 1.74
N PRO A 409 29.62 17.83 1.38
CA PRO A 409 28.49 17.63 0.49
C PRO A 409 27.32 18.45 1.06
N PRO A 410 26.50 19.08 0.21
CA PRO A 410 25.52 20.04 0.68
C PRO A 410 24.60 19.40 1.71
N THR A 411 24.88 19.59 2.98
CA THR A 411 23.93 19.41 4.09
C THR A 411 23.11 20.66 4.25
N GLY A 412 23.08 21.48 3.23
CA GLY A 412 22.27 22.67 3.20
C GLY A 412 20.86 22.29 2.90
N THR A 413 19.94 22.55 3.81
CA THR A 413 18.70 23.15 3.41
C THR A 413 19.04 24.10 2.26
N PHE A 414 18.43 23.91 1.07
CA PHE A 414 18.36 25.01 0.12
C PHE A 414 17.85 26.20 0.93
N PRO A 415 18.55 27.34 0.97
CA PRO A 415 17.98 28.52 1.61
C PRO A 415 16.59 28.71 1.02
N ALA A 416 15.61 28.95 1.84
CA ALA A 416 14.23 29.18 1.41
C ALA A 416 14.12 30.38 0.46
N ASP A 417 15.18 31.15 0.30
CA ASP A 417 15.33 32.34 -0.55
C ASP A 417 16.09 32.10 -1.88
N GLY A 418 16.51 30.86 -2.18
CA GLY A 418 17.16 30.53 -3.46
C GLY A 418 18.59 31.06 -3.65
N THR A 419 19.29 31.51 -2.58
CA THR A 419 20.60 32.18 -2.66
C THR A 419 21.81 31.27 -2.40
N GLY A 420 21.58 29.95 -2.16
CA GLY A 420 22.67 28.97 -1.97
C GLY A 420 23.29 28.59 -3.31
N THR A 421 24.52 29.01 -3.57
CA THR A 421 25.34 28.51 -4.68
C THR A 421 25.74 27.05 -4.42
N PRO A 422 25.40 26.09 -5.35
CA PRO A 422 25.98 24.76 -5.33
C PRO A 422 27.49 24.88 -5.53
N PRO A 423 28.28 23.97 -4.97
CA PRO A 423 29.73 23.98 -5.18
C PRO A 423 30.06 23.92 -6.68
N ALA A 424 30.97 24.73 -7.14
CA ALA A 424 31.42 24.78 -8.53
C ALA A 424 32.05 23.42 -8.88
N GLY A 425 31.47 22.75 -9.90
CA GLY A 425 31.98 21.47 -10.37
C GLY A 425 33.42 21.60 -10.89
N VAL A 426 34.27 20.67 -10.51
CA VAL A 426 35.58 20.48 -11.14
C VAL A 426 35.31 19.96 -12.55
N GLY A 427 35.66 20.74 -13.55
CA GLY A 427 35.57 20.36 -14.94
C GLY A 427 36.41 19.12 -15.20
N GLY A 428 35.72 17.97 -15.37
CA GLY A 428 36.35 16.75 -15.85
C GLY A 428 36.70 16.90 -17.31
N GLY A 429 38.01 16.88 -17.62
CA GLY A 429 38.52 16.89 -18.98
C GLY A 429 37.95 15.73 -19.81
N GLY A 430 37.36 16.03 -20.97
CA GLY A 430 36.83 15.06 -21.89
C GLY A 430 37.91 14.12 -22.41
N GLY A 431 37.87 12.86 -21.95
CA GLY A 431 38.52 11.73 -22.59
C GLY A 431 37.47 10.95 -23.37
N ALA A 432 37.61 10.91 -24.69
CA ALA A 432 36.75 10.14 -25.57
C ALA A 432 36.91 8.64 -25.27
N GLY A 433 35.83 7.93 -24.93
CA GLY A 433 35.76 6.48 -25.00
C GLY A 433 35.47 5.72 -23.70
N GLY A 434 34.76 6.29 -22.70
CA GLY A 434 34.26 5.54 -21.55
C GLY A 434 32.76 5.74 -21.39
N VAL A 435 32.05 4.69 -20.91
CA VAL A 435 30.62 4.76 -20.57
C VAL A 435 30.46 5.69 -19.36
N GLY A 436 30.58 7.02 -19.60
CA GLY A 436 30.50 8.06 -18.59
C GLY A 436 29.07 8.47 -18.33
N GLY A 437 28.56 8.21 -17.16
CA GLY A 437 27.17 8.52 -16.81
C GLY A 437 26.92 8.70 -15.33
N TYR A 438 27.95 8.58 -14.49
CA TYR A 438 27.89 8.86 -13.06
C TYR A 438 28.30 10.29 -12.76
N GLY A 439 27.76 10.87 -11.69
CA GLY A 439 28.15 12.18 -11.18
C GLY A 439 26.96 13.04 -10.76
N ALA A 440 27.19 13.89 -9.78
CA ALA A 440 26.20 14.82 -9.24
C ALA A 440 25.64 15.78 -10.29
N ASP A 441 26.37 16.03 -11.36
CA ASP A 441 26.07 16.92 -12.47
C ASP A 441 25.26 16.27 -13.60
N GLN A 442 24.99 14.97 -13.52
CA GLN A 442 24.23 14.20 -14.52
C GLN A 442 22.72 14.24 -14.31
N TYR A 443 22.24 14.89 -13.27
CA TYR A 443 20.82 15.05 -13.01
C TYR A 443 20.19 16.11 -13.93
N SER A 444 19.00 15.87 -14.43
CA SER A 444 18.27 16.76 -15.34
C SER A 444 16.90 17.13 -14.80
N ILE A 445 16.37 18.25 -15.31
CA ILE A 445 15.00 18.69 -15.16
C ILE A 445 14.32 18.77 -16.53
N ALA A 446 13.10 18.23 -16.64
CA ALA A 446 12.29 18.29 -17.84
C ALA A 446 10.82 18.54 -17.49
N PHE A 447 10.11 19.17 -18.42
CA PHE A 447 8.66 19.36 -18.39
C PHE A 447 8.04 18.63 -19.60
N VAL A 448 7.26 17.60 -19.32
CA VAL A 448 6.45 16.94 -20.35
C VAL A 448 5.08 17.60 -20.36
N GLY A 449 4.78 18.35 -21.38
CA GLY A 449 3.72 19.36 -21.40
C GLY A 449 4.20 20.72 -20.90
N THR A 450 3.40 21.76 -21.13
CA THR A 450 3.71 23.12 -20.66
C THR A 450 3.16 23.31 -19.25
N PRO A 451 3.97 23.80 -18.28
CA PRO A 451 3.50 24.08 -16.93
C PRO A 451 2.24 24.96 -16.91
N SER A 452 1.16 24.43 -16.37
CA SER A 452 -0.17 25.03 -16.40
C SER A 452 -0.99 24.63 -15.17
N ALA A 453 -1.87 25.51 -14.72
CA ALA A 453 -2.86 25.22 -13.69
C ALA A 453 -4.10 24.47 -14.24
N THR A 454 -4.30 24.47 -15.56
CA THR A 454 -5.53 23.98 -16.21
C THR A 454 -5.31 22.87 -17.22
N SER A 455 -4.08 22.67 -17.68
CA SER A 455 -3.71 21.60 -18.61
C SER A 455 -2.74 20.62 -17.94
N PRO A 456 -2.78 19.34 -18.29
CA PRO A 456 -1.88 18.36 -17.71
C PRO A 456 -0.42 18.60 -18.15
N TRP A 457 0.50 18.40 -17.22
CA TRP A 457 1.94 18.41 -17.48
C TRP A 457 2.67 17.61 -16.40
N ILE A 458 3.89 17.18 -16.67
CA ILE A 458 4.71 16.39 -15.76
C ILE A 458 6.03 17.13 -15.49
N LEU A 459 6.37 17.31 -14.24
CA LEU A 459 7.72 17.62 -13.80
C LEU A 459 8.52 16.32 -13.68
N GLN A 460 9.60 16.22 -14.43
CA GLN A 460 10.56 15.13 -14.27
C GLN A 460 11.88 15.67 -13.74
N VAL A 461 12.40 15.01 -12.68
CA VAL A 461 13.75 15.20 -12.16
C VAL A 461 14.40 13.84 -12.14
N ALA A 462 15.41 13.65 -12.97
CA ALA A 462 16.01 12.33 -13.17
C ALA A 462 17.54 12.37 -13.15
N GLY A 463 18.13 11.33 -12.60
CA GLY A 463 19.56 11.04 -12.57
C GLY A 463 19.80 9.54 -12.68
N HIS A 464 21.01 9.07 -12.41
CA HIS A 464 21.34 7.64 -12.47
C HIS A 464 20.47 6.82 -11.50
N HIS A 465 20.35 7.28 -10.26
CA HIS A 465 19.64 6.56 -9.21
C HIS A 465 18.32 7.25 -8.78
N LEU A 466 17.79 8.16 -9.60
CA LEU A 466 16.55 8.87 -9.27
C LEU A 466 15.71 9.13 -10.51
N ALA A 467 14.40 8.92 -10.38
CA ALA A 467 13.41 9.47 -11.28
C ALA A 467 12.15 9.87 -10.50
N TYR A 468 11.96 11.17 -10.32
CA TYR A 468 10.68 11.74 -9.90
C TYR A 468 9.86 12.10 -11.13
N ASN A 469 8.62 11.60 -11.19
CA ASN A 469 7.64 11.93 -12.21
C ASN A 469 6.39 12.48 -11.52
N ILE A 470 6.30 13.81 -11.42
CA ILE A 470 5.21 14.48 -10.71
C ILE A 470 4.27 15.09 -11.74
N THR A 471 3.07 14.54 -11.84
CA THR A 471 2.04 14.99 -12.78
C THR A 471 1.09 15.97 -12.12
N TYR A 472 0.90 17.09 -12.75
CA TYR A 472 -0.08 18.12 -12.40
C TYR A 472 -1.20 18.09 -13.44
N ASN A 473 -2.45 17.88 -13.02
CA ASN A 473 -3.59 17.79 -13.93
C ASN A 473 -4.83 18.41 -13.26
N THR A 474 -5.17 19.63 -13.66
CA THR A 474 -6.40 20.34 -13.22
C THR A 474 -6.58 20.31 -11.69
N GLY A 475 -5.53 20.70 -10.95
CA GLY A 475 -5.55 20.69 -9.48
C GLY A 475 -5.39 19.32 -8.83
N LYS A 476 -5.25 18.25 -9.61
CA LYS A 476 -4.87 16.91 -9.14
C LYS A 476 -3.37 16.71 -9.35
N VAL A 477 -2.74 16.01 -8.42
CA VAL A 477 -1.31 15.69 -8.48
C VAL A 477 -1.11 14.20 -8.33
N SER A 478 -0.21 13.64 -9.14
CA SER A 478 0.32 12.29 -8.98
C SER A 478 1.84 12.38 -8.89
N ALA A 479 2.45 11.55 -8.05
CA ALA A 479 3.89 11.54 -7.82
C ALA A 479 4.55 10.24 -8.30
N THR A 480 3.89 9.51 -9.17
CA THR A 480 4.34 8.19 -9.63
C THR A 480 4.36 8.07 -11.16
N PRO A 481 5.24 7.22 -11.68
CA PRO A 481 6.21 6.38 -10.97
C PRO A 481 7.38 7.18 -10.37
N THR A 482 7.84 6.78 -9.20
CA THR A 482 9.08 7.29 -8.57
C THR A 482 10.05 6.14 -8.39
N PHE A 483 11.21 6.24 -9.03
CA PHE A 483 12.33 5.31 -8.87
C PHE A 483 13.43 5.94 -8.00
N VAL A 484 13.99 5.14 -7.11
CA VAL A 484 15.18 5.53 -6.32
C VAL A 484 16.12 4.33 -6.25
N GLY A 485 17.39 4.58 -6.48
CA GLY A 485 18.47 3.61 -6.25
C GLY A 485 19.62 4.27 -5.53
N VAL A 486 20.59 3.49 -5.07
CA VAL A 486 21.82 4.03 -4.48
C VAL A 486 22.94 2.99 -4.51
N GLU A 487 24.11 3.44 -4.94
CA GLU A 487 25.41 2.80 -4.75
C GLU A 487 26.47 3.89 -4.55
N PRO A 488 27.29 3.84 -3.49
CA PRO A 488 27.17 2.92 -2.35
C PRO A 488 25.96 3.29 -1.48
N PRO A 489 25.37 2.35 -0.74
CA PRO A 489 24.23 2.64 0.12
C PRO A 489 24.56 3.56 1.30
N ASN A 490 25.84 3.58 1.68
CA ASN A 490 26.35 4.43 2.75
C ASN A 490 27.85 4.70 2.58
N TRP A 491 28.31 5.82 3.10
CA TRP A 491 29.73 6.19 3.18
C TRP A 491 29.94 7.23 4.28
N THR A 492 31.21 7.46 4.63
CA THR A 492 31.62 8.57 5.50
C THR A 492 32.59 9.47 4.78
N VAL A 493 32.58 10.75 5.15
CA VAL A 493 33.55 11.74 4.67
C VAL A 493 34.39 12.21 5.86
N GLY A 494 35.68 11.94 5.82
CA GLY A 494 36.66 12.39 6.84
C GLY A 494 36.84 13.92 6.82
N ALA A 495 37.48 14.46 7.87
CA ALA A 495 37.78 15.89 7.95
C ALA A 495 38.75 16.36 6.85
N ASP A 496 39.52 15.46 6.28
CA ASP A 496 40.41 15.66 5.15
C ASP A 496 39.76 15.48 3.77
N GLY A 497 38.44 15.25 3.75
CA GLY A 497 37.65 14.95 2.54
C GLY A 497 37.75 13.51 2.05
N THR A 498 38.46 12.62 2.77
CA THR A 498 38.55 11.20 2.38
C THR A 498 37.21 10.52 2.48
N VAL A 499 36.77 9.89 1.38
CA VAL A 499 35.54 9.09 1.33
C VAL A 499 35.86 7.66 1.70
N THR A 500 35.15 7.12 2.67
CA THR A 500 35.26 5.72 3.11
C THR A 500 33.92 5.00 2.90
N VAL A 501 33.92 4.03 1.99
CA VAL A 501 32.76 3.17 1.69
C VAL A 501 32.98 1.81 2.35
N THR A 502 32.62 1.71 3.63
CA THR A 502 32.64 0.44 4.36
C THR A 502 31.46 0.38 5.32
N ALA A 503 30.88 -0.79 5.46
CA ALA A 503 29.72 -1.03 6.33
C ALA A 503 29.96 -0.70 7.82
N ASN A 504 31.23 -0.58 8.24
CA ASN A 504 31.66 -0.39 9.64
C ASN A 504 32.49 0.85 9.87
N ALA A 505 32.35 1.90 9.07
CA ALA A 505 33.10 3.14 9.30
C ALA A 505 32.60 3.85 10.57
N ALA A 506 32.93 3.29 11.72
CA ALA A 506 32.90 3.99 13.02
C ALA A 506 33.96 5.10 13.11
N SER A 507 34.54 5.48 11.98
CA SER A 507 35.60 6.49 11.90
C SER A 507 35.00 7.90 11.96
N ALA A 508 35.75 8.81 12.58
CA ALA A 508 35.42 10.21 12.66
C ALA A 508 35.13 10.82 11.29
N GLY A 509 33.88 11.12 11.01
CA GLY A 509 33.44 11.73 9.77
C GLY A 509 31.91 11.82 9.71
N LYS A 510 31.41 12.55 8.71
CA LYS A 510 29.96 12.65 8.48
C LYS A 510 29.48 11.41 7.76
N ALA A 511 28.53 10.71 8.35
CA ALA A 511 27.89 9.55 7.75
C ALA A 511 26.79 9.99 6.75
N HIS A 512 26.75 9.34 5.61
CA HIS A 512 25.75 9.50 4.56
C HIS A 512 25.06 8.17 4.32
N ALA A 513 23.74 8.19 4.21
CA ALA A 513 22.89 7.03 3.93
C ALA A 513 21.57 7.49 3.28
N PRO A 514 21.57 7.79 1.98
CA PRO A 514 20.45 8.41 1.28
C PRO A 514 19.10 7.71 1.51
N MET A 515 19.09 6.39 1.47
CA MET A 515 17.88 5.59 1.56
C MET A 515 17.64 4.98 2.94
N GLU A 516 18.27 5.52 4.00
CA GLU A 516 18.15 4.96 5.35
C GLU A 516 16.70 4.91 5.84
N GLN A 517 15.90 5.92 5.54
CA GLN A 517 14.50 5.96 5.94
C GLN A 517 13.70 4.81 5.29
N GLN A 518 13.86 4.59 3.99
CA GLN A 518 13.20 3.53 3.25
C GLN A 518 13.72 2.15 3.69
N ARG A 519 15.04 2.01 3.80
CA ARG A 519 15.68 0.77 4.25
C ARG A 519 15.22 0.38 5.66
N ALA A 520 15.25 1.31 6.60
CA ALA A 520 14.81 1.04 7.98
C ALA A 520 13.32 0.68 8.05
N ALA A 521 12.48 1.31 7.24
CA ALA A 521 11.06 1.01 7.19
C ALA A 521 10.80 -0.43 6.71
N VAL A 522 11.46 -0.87 5.63
CA VAL A 522 11.31 -2.24 5.13
C VAL A 522 12.00 -3.27 6.03
N TYR A 523 13.12 -2.91 6.68
CA TYR A 523 13.78 -3.77 7.67
C TYR A 523 12.84 -4.05 8.86
N ASN A 524 12.27 -3.01 9.46
CA ASN A 524 11.35 -3.16 10.59
C ASN A 524 10.12 -3.99 10.21
N LEU A 525 9.58 -3.79 9.01
CA LEU A 525 8.46 -4.58 8.50
C LEU A 525 8.85 -6.05 8.32
N ALA A 526 10.00 -6.32 7.70
CA ALA A 526 10.47 -7.67 7.48
C ALA A 526 10.75 -8.40 8.80
N GLU A 527 11.45 -7.78 9.75
CA GLU A 527 11.75 -8.36 11.06
C GLU A 527 10.45 -8.67 11.84
N ALA A 528 9.46 -7.78 11.80
CA ALA A 528 8.17 -8.03 12.44
C ALA A 528 7.41 -9.20 11.80
N ILE A 529 7.54 -9.40 10.48
CA ILE A 529 6.95 -10.56 9.79
C ILE A 529 7.71 -11.84 10.14
N TYR A 530 9.05 -11.80 10.21
CA TYR A 530 9.88 -12.97 10.53
C TYR A 530 9.73 -13.45 11.97
N ALA A 531 9.36 -12.55 12.89
CA ALA A 531 9.17 -12.90 14.30
C ALA A 531 8.06 -13.96 14.51
N ASP A 532 7.17 -14.14 13.54
CA ASP A 532 6.10 -15.14 13.55
C ASP A 532 6.23 -16.06 12.33
N SER A 533 6.35 -17.37 12.55
CA SER A 533 6.59 -18.35 11.49
C SER A 533 5.41 -18.47 10.51
N ALA A 534 4.18 -18.26 10.96
CA ALA A 534 2.99 -18.34 10.11
C ALA A 534 2.91 -17.13 9.18
N THR A 535 3.12 -15.92 9.70
CA THR A 535 3.16 -14.70 8.87
C THR A 535 4.35 -14.71 7.93
N SER A 536 5.51 -15.20 8.37
CA SER A 536 6.71 -15.37 7.55
C SER A 536 6.46 -16.31 6.37
N ALA A 537 5.85 -17.47 6.62
CA ALA A 537 5.52 -18.42 5.55
C ALA A 537 4.50 -17.84 4.54
N ALA A 538 3.48 -17.14 5.03
CA ALA A 538 2.45 -16.54 4.19
C ALA A 538 2.97 -15.34 3.34
N ALA A 539 3.94 -14.59 3.86
CA ALA A 539 4.53 -13.46 3.16
C ALA A 539 5.61 -13.87 2.14
N LYS A 540 6.16 -15.09 2.24
CA LYS A 540 7.24 -15.55 1.39
C LYS A 540 6.78 -15.71 -0.06
N LEU A 541 7.47 -15.04 -0.97
CA LEU A 541 7.27 -15.16 -2.42
C LEU A 541 8.16 -16.27 -2.99
N SER A 542 7.69 -16.90 -4.06
CA SER A 542 8.50 -17.83 -4.85
C SER A 542 9.32 -17.04 -5.88
N GLY A 543 10.59 -17.37 -6.04
CA GLY A 543 11.46 -16.80 -7.06
C GLY A 543 12.66 -16.03 -6.52
N THR A 544 13.55 -15.66 -7.43
CA THR A 544 14.72 -14.80 -7.17
C THR A 544 14.50 -13.45 -7.82
N TYR A 545 14.73 -12.40 -7.05
CA TYR A 545 14.49 -11.02 -7.49
C TYR A 545 15.83 -10.31 -7.63
N THR A 546 16.25 -10.06 -8.86
CA THR A 546 17.53 -9.39 -9.17
C THR A 546 17.38 -7.88 -9.34
N ASP A 547 16.16 -7.41 -9.61
CA ASP A 547 15.80 -6.00 -9.68
C ASP A 547 14.30 -5.82 -9.38
N VAL A 548 13.84 -4.55 -9.35
CA VAL A 548 12.43 -4.23 -9.24
C VAL A 548 11.66 -4.74 -10.47
N LEU A 549 10.50 -5.35 -10.26
CA LEU A 549 9.69 -5.90 -11.34
C LEU A 549 9.06 -4.83 -12.22
N MET A 550 8.68 -3.71 -11.59
CA MET A 550 7.95 -2.61 -12.22
C MET A 550 8.85 -1.40 -12.47
N GLY A 551 10.12 -1.65 -12.82
CA GLY A 551 11.13 -0.62 -13.10
C GLY A 551 10.87 0.23 -14.33
N ALA A 552 11.90 0.96 -14.79
CA ALA A 552 11.83 1.90 -15.91
C ALA A 552 11.40 1.24 -17.21
N SER A 553 11.90 0.04 -17.48
CA SER A 553 11.64 -0.69 -18.73
C SER A 553 10.25 -1.34 -18.78
N GLY A 554 9.49 -1.27 -17.72
CA GLY A 554 8.24 -2.03 -17.61
C GLY A 554 8.52 -3.51 -17.59
N ASN A 555 8.07 -4.41 -18.20
CA ASN A 555 8.56 -5.72 -18.57
C ASN A 555 9.40 -5.60 -19.85
N SER A 556 10.07 -6.65 -20.26
CA SER A 556 11.05 -6.74 -21.34
C SER A 556 10.67 -6.11 -22.69
N ASP A 557 9.42 -5.70 -22.87
CA ASP A 557 8.85 -5.07 -24.07
C ASP A 557 8.58 -3.55 -23.96
N GLY A 558 8.91 -2.93 -22.83
CA GLY A 558 8.81 -1.47 -22.65
C GLY A 558 7.39 -0.92 -22.69
N ASN A 559 6.36 -1.76 -22.60
CA ASN A 559 4.98 -1.34 -22.75
C ASN A 559 4.32 -1.07 -21.40
N PHE A 560 4.42 0.16 -20.92
CA PHE A 560 3.82 0.61 -19.66
C PHE A 560 2.29 0.49 -19.58
N LYS A 561 1.59 0.40 -20.70
CA LYS A 561 0.13 0.22 -20.73
C LYS A 561 -0.29 -1.20 -20.41
N THR A 562 0.62 -2.16 -20.51
CA THR A 562 0.38 -3.59 -20.25
C THR A 562 1.07 -4.10 -18.98
N LEU A 563 1.47 -3.20 -18.07
CA LEU A 563 2.02 -3.60 -16.77
C LEU A 563 1.01 -4.48 -16.04
N ALA A 564 1.27 -5.79 -16.05
CA ALA A 564 0.46 -6.76 -15.35
C ALA A 564 1.00 -6.93 -13.92
N TYR A 565 0.38 -6.23 -12.98
CA TYR A 565 0.64 -6.48 -11.56
C TYR A 565 0.22 -7.91 -11.21
N PRO A 566 1.00 -8.64 -10.37
CA PRO A 566 0.65 -10.00 -9.99
C PRO A 566 -0.74 -10.09 -9.37
N ALA A 567 -1.61 -10.92 -9.96
CA ALA A 567 -2.97 -11.14 -9.45
C ALA A 567 -3.03 -12.22 -8.35
N SER A 568 -2.00 -13.09 -8.28
CA SER A 568 -1.89 -14.18 -7.30
C SER A 568 -0.51 -14.17 -6.64
N ALA A 569 -0.31 -14.97 -5.61
CA ALA A 569 0.93 -15.05 -4.83
C ALA A 569 1.41 -13.66 -4.37
N ARG A 570 0.49 -12.86 -3.83
CA ARG A 570 0.74 -11.47 -3.45
C ARG A 570 1.49 -11.35 -2.13
N GLY A 571 1.49 -12.40 -1.30
CA GLY A 571 2.09 -12.44 0.03
C GLY A 571 1.04 -12.38 1.14
N LEU A 572 1.44 -11.91 2.32
CA LEU A 572 0.62 -11.78 3.52
C LEU A 572 -0.34 -10.59 3.40
N GLN A 573 -1.63 -10.82 3.57
CA GLN A 573 -2.64 -9.76 3.57
C GLN A 573 -2.57 -8.92 4.84
N TYR A 574 -2.75 -7.61 4.71
CA TYR A 574 -2.70 -6.66 5.83
C TYR A 574 -3.67 -7.01 6.96
N SER A 575 -4.89 -7.46 6.64
CA SER A 575 -5.89 -7.87 7.63
C SER A 575 -5.47 -9.11 8.44
N SER A 576 -4.54 -9.92 7.93
CA SER A 576 -3.98 -11.08 8.63
C SER A 576 -2.76 -10.75 9.48
N MET A 577 -2.31 -9.50 9.49
CA MET A 577 -1.16 -9.02 10.24
C MET A 577 -1.57 -8.60 11.65
N ASN A 578 -0.66 -8.77 12.61
CA ASN A 578 -0.82 -8.17 13.93
C ASN A 578 -0.65 -6.63 13.87
N ALA A 579 -1.02 -5.94 14.95
CA ALA A 579 -1.01 -4.47 15.00
C ALA A 579 0.38 -3.85 14.75
N ILE A 580 1.46 -4.52 15.16
CA ILE A 580 2.84 -4.06 14.96
C ILE A 580 3.20 -4.15 13.47
N GLN A 581 2.93 -5.28 12.85
CA GLN A 581 3.15 -5.49 11.41
C GLN A 581 2.33 -4.50 10.58
N GLN A 582 1.06 -4.28 10.93
CA GLN A 582 0.20 -3.28 10.30
C GLN A 582 0.75 -1.85 10.41
N ALA A 583 1.29 -1.49 11.57
CA ALA A 583 1.91 -0.18 11.77
C ALA A 583 3.16 -0.01 10.89
N TYR A 584 3.99 -1.06 10.77
CA TYR A 584 5.17 -1.01 9.88
C TYR A 584 4.81 -0.95 8.39
N VAL A 585 3.71 -1.57 7.95
CA VAL A 585 3.22 -1.37 6.57
C VAL A 585 2.88 0.09 6.31
N ARG A 586 2.19 0.75 7.26
CA ARG A 586 1.86 2.18 7.16
C ARG A 586 3.13 3.03 7.10
N SER A 587 4.07 2.81 8.03
CA SER A 587 5.34 3.54 8.07
C SER A 587 6.19 3.32 6.81
N ALA A 588 6.14 2.12 6.23
CA ALA A 588 6.82 1.85 4.98
C ALA A 588 6.21 2.68 3.84
N ILE A 589 4.89 2.71 3.67
CA ILE A 589 4.25 3.54 2.65
C ILE A 589 4.59 5.02 2.86
N GLU A 590 4.56 5.50 4.11
CA GLU A 590 4.90 6.88 4.48
C GLU A 590 6.33 7.26 4.08
N ALA A 591 7.30 6.33 4.17
CA ALA A 591 8.71 6.59 3.86
C ALA A 591 8.95 7.00 2.39
N TRP A 592 8.11 6.54 1.47
CA TRP A 592 8.15 6.94 0.07
C TRP A 592 7.33 8.19 -0.19
N VAL A 593 6.11 8.20 0.29
CA VAL A 593 5.14 9.26 -0.04
C VAL A 593 5.55 10.60 0.55
N ASN A 594 6.14 10.63 1.75
CA ASN A 594 6.58 11.86 2.42
C ASN A 594 7.81 12.53 1.77
N THR A 595 8.37 11.98 0.71
CA THR A 595 9.36 12.67 -0.13
C THR A 595 8.73 13.78 -0.96
N GLN A 596 7.42 13.73 -1.19
CA GLN A 596 6.66 14.71 -1.97
C GLN A 596 6.27 15.92 -1.13
N ALA A 597 5.91 17.01 -1.79
CA ALA A 597 5.34 18.17 -1.11
C ALA A 597 4.14 17.76 -0.26
N SER A 598 3.97 18.43 0.86
CA SER A 598 3.10 17.97 1.96
C SER A 598 1.62 17.78 1.57
N ASP A 599 1.09 18.60 0.67
CA ASP A 599 -0.31 18.49 0.18
C ASP A 599 -0.47 17.29 -0.77
N VAL A 600 0.54 17.03 -1.61
CA VAL A 600 0.59 15.85 -2.47
C VAL A 600 0.67 14.59 -1.60
N ALA A 601 1.63 14.57 -0.68
CA ALA A 601 1.81 13.45 0.25
C ALA A 601 0.53 13.16 1.04
N GLY A 602 -0.11 14.20 1.58
CA GLY A 602 -1.35 14.04 2.35
C GLY A 602 -2.50 13.44 1.55
N THR A 603 -2.68 13.89 0.31
CA THR A 603 -3.72 13.36 -0.58
C THR A 603 -3.46 11.87 -0.90
N LEU A 604 -2.23 11.52 -1.21
CA LEU A 604 -1.85 10.14 -1.52
C LEU A 604 -1.94 9.22 -0.30
N LEU A 605 -1.45 9.67 0.87
CA LEU A 605 -1.56 8.91 2.12
C LEU A 605 -3.02 8.70 2.53
N GLY A 606 -3.88 9.72 2.38
CA GLY A 606 -5.32 9.57 2.62
C GLY A 606 -5.96 8.47 1.77
N THR A 607 -5.44 8.28 0.55
CA THR A 607 -5.91 7.21 -0.36
C THR A 607 -5.30 5.85 -0.03
N TYR A 608 -3.98 5.79 0.17
CA TYR A 608 -3.27 4.51 0.34
C TYR A 608 -3.45 3.90 1.72
N LEU A 609 -3.63 4.73 2.74
CA LEU A 609 -3.77 4.32 4.13
C LEU A 609 -5.22 4.32 4.63
N SER A 610 -6.20 4.49 3.75
CA SER A 610 -7.60 4.26 4.12
C SER A 610 -7.80 2.80 4.56
N ASP A 611 -8.72 2.56 5.49
CA ASP A 611 -8.98 1.21 5.99
C ASP A 611 -9.41 0.25 4.87
N GLU A 612 -10.18 0.74 3.88
CA GLU A 612 -10.56 0.00 2.68
C GLU A 612 -9.35 -0.39 1.82
N ALA A 613 -8.44 0.55 1.57
CA ALA A 613 -7.23 0.28 0.78
C ALA A 613 -6.30 -0.71 1.51
N LEU A 614 -6.11 -0.52 2.81
CA LEU A 614 -5.26 -1.40 3.61
C LEU A 614 -5.83 -2.81 3.75
N ALA A 615 -7.14 -2.97 3.87
CA ALA A 615 -7.77 -4.30 3.95
C ALA A 615 -7.41 -5.21 2.76
N THR A 616 -7.13 -4.63 1.59
CA THR A 616 -6.75 -5.33 0.36
C THR A 616 -5.27 -5.15 -0.02
N THR A 617 -4.45 -4.64 0.92
CA THR A 617 -3.00 -4.51 0.77
C THR A 617 -2.30 -5.78 1.25
N TYR A 618 -1.26 -6.19 0.52
CA TYR A 618 -0.44 -7.37 0.79
C TYR A 618 1.02 -6.97 0.93
N VAL A 619 1.77 -7.78 1.68
CA VAL A 619 3.23 -7.67 1.77
C VAL A 619 3.84 -9.00 1.39
N GLY A 620 4.76 -8.97 0.43
CA GLY A 620 5.49 -10.14 0.00
C GLY A 620 7.00 -9.91 0.08
N TYR A 621 7.77 -10.91 0.51
CA TYR A 621 9.23 -10.84 0.49
C TYR A 621 9.85 -12.01 -0.27
N GLY A 622 10.95 -11.72 -0.98
CA GLY A 622 11.85 -12.71 -1.56
C GLY A 622 13.08 -12.89 -0.67
N VAL A 623 13.57 -14.12 -0.57
CA VAL A 623 14.79 -14.43 0.18
C VAL A 623 16.03 -13.89 -0.54
N GLY A 624 17.12 -13.68 0.21
CA GLY A 624 18.41 -13.29 -0.31
C GLY A 624 19.10 -14.41 -1.12
N GLN A 625 20.35 -14.16 -1.50
CA GLN A 625 21.17 -15.10 -2.23
C GLN A 625 21.28 -16.43 -1.48
N ASN A 626 21.31 -17.53 -2.21
CA ASN A 626 21.40 -18.89 -1.67
C ASN A 626 20.22 -19.32 -0.77
N GLY A 627 19.07 -18.69 -0.89
CA GLY A 627 17.88 -19.02 -0.12
C GLY A 627 17.93 -18.59 1.34
N VAL A 628 18.85 -17.70 1.70
CA VAL A 628 18.95 -17.10 3.05
C VAL A 628 17.76 -16.19 3.31
N LYS A 629 17.43 -15.95 4.58
CA LYS A 629 16.45 -14.93 5.00
C LYS A 629 16.75 -13.59 4.31
N ALA A 630 15.73 -12.92 3.80
CA ALA A 630 15.89 -11.59 3.22
C ALA A 630 16.49 -10.63 4.26
N ASP A 631 17.57 -9.96 3.91
CA ASP A 631 18.32 -9.08 4.80
C ASP A 631 18.29 -7.63 4.29
N PHE A 632 17.68 -6.76 5.06
CA PHE A 632 17.63 -5.31 4.83
C PHE A 632 18.41 -4.54 5.89
N SER A 633 19.23 -5.24 6.70
CA SER A 633 19.94 -4.67 7.86
C SER A 633 21.22 -3.90 7.51
N ALA A 634 21.60 -3.83 6.25
CA ALA A 634 22.94 -3.46 5.76
C ALA A 634 23.51 -2.10 6.22
N PHE A 635 22.80 -1.33 7.07
CA PHE A 635 23.32 -0.08 7.64
C PHE A 635 22.68 0.27 8.99
N PRO A 636 23.38 0.93 9.91
CA PRO A 636 24.82 1.21 9.99
C PRO A 636 25.62 0.17 10.80
N ASN A 637 24.99 -0.88 11.33
CA ASN A 637 25.57 -1.74 12.36
C ASN A 637 25.41 -3.25 12.11
N SER A 638 25.12 -3.70 10.89
CA SER A 638 24.93 -5.12 10.66
C SER A 638 26.26 -5.86 10.67
N ALA A 639 26.30 -6.98 11.41
CA ALA A 639 27.41 -7.94 11.39
C ALA A 639 27.29 -8.91 10.20
N SER A 640 26.19 -8.84 9.42
CA SER A 640 26.01 -9.66 8.23
C SER A 640 26.91 -9.14 7.11
N THR A 641 27.46 -10.05 6.33
CA THR A 641 28.19 -9.68 5.13
C THR A 641 27.19 -9.10 4.11
N PRO A 642 27.44 -7.91 3.52
CA PRO A 642 26.52 -7.30 2.56
C PRO A 642 26.15 -8.24 1.40
N LEU A 643 27.03 -9.17 1.04
CA LEU A 643 26.82 -10.14 -0.04
C LEU A 643 25.70 -11.14 0.24
N GLU A 644 25.42 -11.46 1.49
CA GLU A 644 24.33 -12.36 1.88
C GLU A 644 22.95 -11.73 1.68
N ALA A 645 22.88 -10.39 1.75
CA ALA A 645 21.65 -9.63 1.53
C ALA A 645 21.23 -9.55 0.06
N GLN A 646 22.13 -9.86 -0.90
CA GLN A 646 21.83 -9.78 -2.33
C GLN A 646 20.60 -10.63 -2.68
N HIS A 647 19.77 -10.11 -3.58
CA HIS A 647 18.50 -10.71 -4.00
C HIS A 647 17.43 -10.71 -2.89
N SER A 648 17.65 -9.97 -1.80
CA SER A 648 16.58 -9.69 -0.85
C SER A 648 15.61 -8.69 -1.47
N TYR A 649 14.33 -9.01 -1.38
CA TYR A 649 13.27 -8.27 -2.02
C TYR A 649 12.06 -8.16 -1.10
N ILE A 650 11.43 -7.01 -1.07
CA ILE A 650 10.15 -6.81 -0.41
C ILE A 650 9.26 -5.95 -1.28
N ARG A 651 7.96 -6.24 -1.28
CA ARG A 651 6.97 -5.42 -1.94
C ARG A 651 5.75 -5.16 -1.06
N ILE A 652 5.16 -4.00 -1.24
CA ILE A 652 3.86 -3.63 -0.71
C ILE A 652 2.92 -3.49 -1.90
N ASP A 653 1.87 -4.28 -1.92
CA ASP A 653 0.94 -4.46 -3.02
C ASP A 653 -0.48 -4.11 -2.56
N GLY A 654 -0.83 -2.84 -2.61
CA GLY A 654 -2.17 -2.35 -2.31
C GLY A 654 -3.05 -2.25 -3.57
N PRO A 655 -4.31 -1.83 -3.43
CA PRO A 655 -5.22 -1.65 -4.57
C PRO A 655 -4.73 -0.55 -5.51
N ARG A 656 -4.07 0.48 -4.98
CA ARG A 656 -3.43 1.55 -5.75
C ARG A 656 -1.93 1.60 -5.55
N VAL A 657 -1.44 1.59 -4.31
CA VAL A 657 -0.02 1.68 -4.01
C VAL A 657 0.71 0.39 -4.39
N TRP A 658 1.86 0.57 -5.05
CA TRP A 658 2.82 -0.48 -5.31
C TRP A 658 4.21 0.03 -4.96
N ILE A 659 4.89 -0.64 -4.03
CA ILE A 659 6.26 -0.31 -3.62
C ILE A 659 7.08 -1.59 -3.68
N GLU A 660 8.25 -1.50 -4.27
CA GLU A 660 9.26 -2.56 -4.26
C GLU A 660 10.56 -2.01 -3.71
N PHE A 661 11.27 -2.82 -2.97
CA PHE A 661 12.63 -2.57 -2.52
C PHE A 661 13.46 -3.82 -2.72
N VAL A 662 14.58 -3.72 -3.42
CA VAL A 662 15.48 -4.83 -3.72
C VAL A 662 16.91 -4.49 -3.31
N VAL A 663 17.61 -5.48 -2.78
CA VAL A 663 19.03 -5.43 -2.49
C VAL A 663 19.76 -6.19 -3.58
N GLN A 664 20.64 -5.51 -4.30
CA GLN A 664 21.43 -6.05 -5.41
C GLN A 664 22.90 -6.17 -5.04
N ALA A 665 23.68 -6.81 -5.92
CA ALA A 665 25.13 -6.72 -5.88
C ALA A 665 25.59 -5.31 -6.27
N GLY A 666 26.59 -4.77 -5.58
CA GLY A 666 27.21 -3.53 -6.00
C GLY A 666 27.89 -3.70 -7.37
N VAL A 667 27.76 -2.68 -8.21
CA VAL A 667 28.34 -2.68 -9.56
C VAL A 667 29.80 -2.22 -9.54
N LEU A 668 30.05 -1.09 -8.91
CA LEU A 668 31.42 -0.54 -8.74
C LEU A 668 32.03 -0.94 -7.39
N TYR A 669 31.21 -1.04 -6.37
CA TYR A 669 31.59 -1.52 -5.05
C TYR A 669 31.13 -2.98 -4.86
N SER A 670 31.75 -3.91 -5.59
CA SER A 670 31.36 -5.34 -5.65
C SER A 670 31.40 -6.07 -4.30
N SER A 671 32.10 -5.52 -3.30
CA SER A 671 32.08 -6.01 -1.91
C SER A 671 30.94 -5.43 -1.07
N ASN A 672 30.07 -4.63 -1.66
CA ASN A 672 28.96 -3.96 -1.01
C ASN A 672 27.66 -4.32 -1.70
N VAL A 673 26.55 -3.86 -1.15
CA VAL A 673 25.22 -3.98 -1.76
C VAL A 673 24.83 -2.64 -2.43
N HIS A 674 23.80 -2.73 -3.22
CA HIS A 674 23.20 -1.66 -3.99
C HIS A 674 21.69 -1.76 -3.86
N TYR A 675 21.01 -0.66 -3.66
CA TYR A 675 19.57 -0.64 -3.48
C TYR A 675 18.86 -0.09 -4.71
N HIS A 676 17.77 -0.76 -5.11
CA HIS A 676 16.78 -0.20 -6.00
C HIS A 676 15.40 -0.25 -5.35
N THR A 677 14.60 0.76 -5.61
CA THR A 677 13.19 0.79 -5.21
C THR A 677 12.35 1.53 -6.24
N ILE A 678 11.10 1.11 -6.35
CA ILE A 678 10.12 1.84 -7.14
C ILE A 678 8.84 2.01 -6.35
N TRP A 679 8.23 3.16 -6.48
CA TRP A 679 6.90 3.46 -6.02
C TRP A 679 6.01 3.82 -7.20
N ARG A 680 4.88 3.12 -7.34
CA ARG A 680 3.88 3.32 -8.37
C ARG A 680 2.48 3.46 -7.79
N ASP A 681 1.60 4.14 -8.51
CA ASP A 681 0.16 4.10 -8.31
C ASP A 681 -0.48 3.37 -9.49
N LYS A 682 -1.07 2.22 -9.24
CA LYS A 682 -1.63 1.32 -10.26
C LYS A 682 -2.69 1.98 -11.16
N THR A 683 -3.28 3.09 -10.71
CA THR A 683 -4.37 3.81 -11.40
C THR A 683 -4.01 5.24 -11.80
N ALA A 684 -2.94 5.80 -11.24
CA ALA A 684 -2.60 7.20 -11.40
C ALA A 684 -1.14 7.47 -11.79
N ASP A 685 -0.39 6.46 -12.18
CA ASP A 685 0.93 6.66 -12.79
C ASP A 685 0.81 7.67 -13.95
N TYR A 686 1.72 8.62 -13.98
CA TYR A 686 1.67 9.76 -14.94
C TYR A 686 0.32 10.50 -14.93
N GLY A 687 -0.36 10.54 -13.74
CA GLY A 687 -1.65 11.20 -13.57
C GLY A 687 -2.86 10.44 -14.11
N GLY A 688 -2.68 9.17 -14.49
CA GLY A 688 -3.75 8.37 -15.11
C GLY A 688 -4.18 8.87 -16.48
N SER A 689 -3.30 9.62 -17.16
CA SER A 689 -3.64 10.34 -18.42
C SER A 689 -3.31 9.55 -19.68
N PHE A 690 -2.68 8.40 -19.59
CA PHE A 690 -2.21 7.61 -20.73
C PHE A 690 -2.79 6.20 -20.77
#